data_068e60cbc73e4be1d1f451876dcf6d03
#
_entry.id   068e60cbc73e4be1d1f451876dcf6d03
#
_cell.length_a   1.000
_cell.length_b   1.000
_cell.length_c   1.000
_cell.angle_alpha   90.00
_cell.angle_beta   90.00
_cell.angle_gamma   90.00
#
_symmetry.space_group_name_H-M   'P 1'
#
loop_
_entity.id
_entity.type
_entity.pdbx_description
1 polymer ?
#
loop_
_entity_poly.entity_id
_entity_poly.type
_entity_poly.pdbx_seq_one_letter_code
_entity_poly.pdbx_strand_id
1 'polypeptide(L)'
;MNVSRRWLEALLDRPLDARETADQLSNLCAPVDGIVPLHHDLGEVLIARVLEVQKHPDADRLSLCQVDAGAGGPVEVVCGAPNVTAGKTYPYAPVGATLPGGLKLERRKIRGVVSNGMLCSAKELGLGQDHAGILELDTAAAPGTRFLDALPIADEQIIIDVGANRPDLLCHRGVARELAAVSGGRVKLPAIPGATGAGVNLPMPRRAGHDGAVDGVTIRLEDAEGCRRYLAAVIRGVKVGKSPAWLANRLTAIGQRSVNNVVDATNYVLFELNQPMHAFDLAKLRGPAVVVRRARPGEKIVTLDGVDRTMTAEMTAICDAERPTIVAGVMGSAESEVTDGTTDLVLECAYFDPVRTRRTRRALGVSSESSYRYERGIDLWGMPDALRRAVEIITAVAGGTVREAPLDLWPEPEQPRAVFLRPARVSHLLGVDVSRTEIEKLLTSVGFVALPKDDRLAVQVPGWRPDVTREVDLIEEVARLRGYDSFPDELRAYRPGTVPDSPVELAKDRVRQALAGAGFYEARTLSLGPKDSPDAVAVSNPLSAEDAHLRGAILPGLRRRVEHNWAERIRDVRLFEVGTVFSAGIGDGGLGKGGLPGEWVSVAGVLTGARTPPHWTGAKVPDMDIWDLKCHFELAVSASHPGATVRPSDELGGWEAVARDGVVVGRASSLEADAPDWAAPLLGFEVRLAAGVRENVQYRPLPTTPPVDQDVALVLPPGVSAAAVEAAFRRAAGPLLESLSLFDEYRGAELPAGSRSVAWHCVFRDPARTLRAEEAEKSLKAALAAVEAELGVKRRTT
;
A
#
# COMPACT_ATOMS: atom_id res chain seq x y z
N MET A 1 -10.07 0.44 10.67
CA MET A 1 -11.35 0.53 11.42
C MET A 1 -11.06 0.54 12.91
N ASN A 2 -11.57 1.54 13.63
CA ASN A 2 -11.45 1.59 15.08
C ASN A 2 -12.65 0.89 15.72
N VAL A 3 -12.39 -0.04 16.63
CA VAL A 3 -13.41 -0.86 17.29
C VAL A 3 -13.31 -0.70 18.80
N SER A 4 -14.44 -0.43 19.46
CA SER A 4 -14.53 -0.34 20.91
C SER A 4 -14.69 -1.74 21.50
N ARG A 5 -13.82 -2.14 22.44
CA ARG A 5 -13.92 -3.40 23.15
C ARG A 5 -15.28 -3.52 23.88
N ARG A 6 -15.69 -2.45 24.57
CA ARG A 6 -16.96 -2.43 25.30
C ARG A 6 -18.19 -2.52 24.40
N TRP A 7 -18.10 -1.98 23.18
CA TRP A 7 -19.19 -2.14 22.21
C TRP A 7 -19.27 -3.59 21.72
N LEU A 8 -18.12 -4.24 21.51
CA LEU A 8 -18.09 -5.68 21.20
C LEU A 8 -18.65 -6.52 22.36
N GLU A 9 -18.31 -6.21 23.61
CA GLU A 9 -18.87 -6.88 24.79
C GLU A 9 -20.39 -6.77 24.83
N ALA A 10 -20.93 -5.58 24.53
CA ALA A 10 -22.38 -5.37 24.50
C ALA A 10 -23.07 -6.18 23.39
N LEU A 11 -22.38 -6.44 22.24
CA LEU A 11 -22.89 -7.27 21.14
C LEU A 11 -22.78 -8.77 21.45
N LEU A 12 -21.76 -9.18 22.20
CA LEU A 12 -21.47 -10.58 22.52
C LEU A 12 -22.05 -11.05 23.87
N ASP A 13 -22.55 -10.09 24.66
CA ASP A 13 -23.09 -10.34 26.00
C ASP A 13 -22.10 -11.06 26.94
N ARG A 14 -20.80 -10.65 26.84
CA ARG A 14 -19.72 -11.22 27.66
C ARG A 14 -18.52 -10.26 27.73
N PRO A 15 -17.71 -10.35 28.82
CA PRO A 15 -16.45 -9.60 28.89
C PRO A 15 -15.43 -10.10 27.86
N LEU A 16 -14.55 -9.19 27.42
CA LEU A 16 -13.46 -9.45 26.49
C LEU A 16 -12.14 -8.92 27.06
N ASP A 17 -11.07 -9.69 26.90
CA ASP A 17 -9.71 -9.18 27.03
C ASP A 17 -9.27 -8.55 25.71
N ALA A 18 -8.68 -7.36 25.75
CA ALA A 18 -8.34 -6.61 24.53
C ALA A 18 -7.22 -7.28 23.71
N ARG A 19 -6.22 -7.88 24.40
CA ARG A 19 -5.08 -8.57 23.73
C ARG A 19 -5.53 -9.87 23.10
N GLU A 20 -6.23 -10.70 23.88
CA GLU A 20 -6.79 -11.94 23.35
C GLU A 20 -7.73 -11.69 22.17
N THR A 21 -8.54 -10.64 22.24
CA THR A 21 -9.42 -10.22 21.12
C THR A 21 -8.63 -9.81 19.89
N ALA A 22 -7.54 -9.06 20.06
CA ALA A 22 -6.68 -8.64 18.98
C ALA A 22 -5.97 -9.83 18.30
N ASP A 23 -5.48 -10.78 19.09
CA ASP A 23 -4.86 -12.02 18.59
C ASP A 23 -5.87 -12.88 17.82
N GLN A 24 -7.09 -13.04 18.37
CA GLN A 24 -8.17 -13.75 17.67
C GLN A 24 -8.52 -13.10 16.34
N LEU A 25 -8.69 -11.77 16.28
CA LEU A 25 -9.02 -11.06 15.04
C LEU A 25 -7.90 -11.18 14.00
N SER A 26 -6.64 -11.04 14.42
CA SER A 26 -5.48 -11.17 13.53
C SER A 26 -5.40 -12.57 12.90
N ASN A 27 -5.72 -13.60 13.66
CA ASN A 27 -5.70 -14.98 13.16
C ASN A 27 -6.92 -15.33 12.30
N LEU A 28 -8.07 -14.68 12.51
CA LEU A 28 -9.32 -15.04 11.86
C LEU A 28 -9.63 -14.24 10.60
N CYS A 29 -9.47 -12.92 10.64
CA CYS A 29 -10.10 -12.09 9.62
C CYS A 29 -9.39 -10.80 9.22
N ALA A 30 -8.66 -10.16 10.13
CA ALA A 30 -8.00 -8.89 9.81
C ALA A 30 -6.85 -8.59 10.80
N PRO A 31 -5.69 -8.10 10.31
CA PRO A 31 -4.60 -7.68 11.17
C PRO A 31 -5.05 -6.59 12.15
N VAL A 32 -4.52 -6.64 13.36
CA VAL A 32 -4.70 -5.58 14.37
C VAL A 32 -3.41 -4.76 14.45
N ASP A 33 -3.50 -3.48 14.10
CA ASP A 33 -2.36 -2.55 14.09
C ASP A 33 -1.97 -2.08 15.49
N GLY A 34 -2.94 -2.09 16.44
CA GLY A 34 -2.68 -1.69 17.81
C GLY A 34 -3.90 -1.66 18.71
N ILE A 35 -3.62 -1.49 20.00
CA ILE A 35 -4.63 -1.29 21.05
C ILE A 35 -4.32 0.02 21.77
N VAL A 36 -5.29 0.93 21.81
CA VAL A 36 -5.17 2.23 22.46
C VAL A 36 -6.06 2.26 23.69
N PRO A 37 -5.50 2.37 24.91
CA PRO A 37 -6.29 2.53 26.11
C PRO A 37 -6.92 3.93 26.15
N LEU A 38 -8.21 3.99 26.45
CA LEU A 38 -8.98 5.23 26.53
C LEU A 38 -9.41 5.49 27.96
N HIS A 39 -9.05 6.65 28.51
CA HIS A 39 -9.49 7.19 29.79
C HIS A 39 -9.16 6.34 31.05
N HIS A 40 -8.26 5.35 30.94
CA HIS A 40 -7.81 4.55 32.08
C HIS A 40 -7.04 5.39 33.14
N ASP A 41 -6.46 6.50 32.70
CA ASP A 41 -5.73 7.48 33.50
C ASP A 41 -6.64 8.32 34.43
N LEU A 42 -7.97 8.23 34.28
CA LEU A 42 -8.94 8.88 35.14
C LEU A 42 -9.32 8.07 36.41
N GLY A 43 -8.64 6.97 36.70
CA GLY A 43 -8.95 6.08 37.81
C GLY A 43 -8.84 6.71 39.19
N GLU A 44 -8.07 7.79 39.36
CA GLU A 44 -7.89 8.53 40.62
C GLU A 44 -8.85 9.72 40.78
N VAL A 45 -9.61 10.06 39.71
CA VAL A 45 -10.63 11.13 39.76
C VAL A 45 -11.87 10.65 40.47
N LEU A 46 -12.44 11.50 41.29
CA LEU A 46 -13.61 11.20 42.11
C LEU A 46 -14.82 12.06 41.70
N ILE A 47 -16.01 11.60 42.02
CA ILE A 47 -17.22 12.41 41.99
C ILE A 47 -17.22 13.27 43.27
N ALA A 48 -17.40 14.57 43.13
CA ALA A 48 -17.47 15.45 44.25
C ALA A 48 -18.64 16.45 44.15
N ARG A 49 -19.25 16.79 45.28
CA ARG A 49 -20.31 17.79 45.35
C ARG A 49 -19.78 19.07 45.99
N VAL A 50 -20.00 20.19 45.38
CA VAL A 50 -19.68 21.49 45.92
C VAL A 50 -20.78 21.87 46.98
N LEU A 51 -20.38 22.01 48.22
CA LEU A 51 -21.30 22.35 49.33
C LEU A 51 -21.48 23.86 49.42
N GLU A 52 -20.39 24.62 49.32
CA GLU A 52 -20.39 26.08 49.47
C GLU A 52 -19.39 26.71 48.49
N VAL A 53 -19.72 27.90 47.99
CA VAL A 53 -18.87 28.69 47.09
C VAL A 53 -18.76 30.09 47.71
N GLN A 54 -17.54 30.51 48.03
CA GLN A 54 -17.24 31.86 48.54
C GLN A 54 -16.27 32.56 47.56
N LYS A 55 -16.31 33.91 47.51
CA LYS A 55 -15.36 34.69 46.73
C LYS A 55 -13.98 34.60 47.40
N HIS A 56 -12.92 34.45 46.57
CA HIS A 56 -11.55 34.46 47.09
C HIS A 56 -11.19 35.84 47.64
N PRO A 57 -10.57 35.96 48.86
CA PRO A 57 -10.30 37.23 49.50
C PRO A 57 -9.34 38.13 48.67
N ASP A 58 -8.36 37.55 47.97
CA ASP A 58 -7.31 38.27 47.27
C ASP A 58 -7.34 38.08 45.75
N ALA A 59 -8.47 37.62 45.16
CA ALA A 59 -8.54 37.40 43.73
C ALA A 59 -9.98 37.43 43.17
N ASP A 60 -10.31 38.40 42.36
CA ASP A 60 -11.66 38.64 41.82
C ASP A 60 -12.19 37.53 40.90
N ARG A 61 -11.31 36.73 40.30
CA ARG A 61 -11.68 35.66 39.36
C ARG A 61 -11.58 34.25 39.96
N LEU A 62 -11.35 34.16 41.29
CA LEU A 62 -11.24 32.87 41.98
C LEU A 62 -12.33 32.70 43.02
N SER A 63 -12.77 31.47 43.19
CA SER A 63 -13.72 31.05 44.22
C SER A 63 -13.08 30.05 45.17
N LEU A 64 -13.43 30.13 46.45
CA LEU A 64 -13.14 29.13 47.46
C LEU A 64 -14.34 28.18 47.54
N CYS A 65 -14.12 26.92 47.32
CA CYS A 65 -15.16 25.89 47.31
C CYS A 65 -14.95 24.93 48.48
N GLN A 66 -15.97 24.71 49.28
CA GLN A 66 -16.04 23.56 50.18
C GLN A 66 -16.61 22.38 49.41
N VAL A 67 -15.80 21.34 49.23
CA VAL A 67 -16.07 20.23 48.33
C VAL A 67 -16.20 18.95 49.16
N ASP A 68 -17.33 18.29 49.09
CA ASP A 68 -17.52 16.94 49.60
C ASP A 68 -17.01 15.95 48.53
N ALA A 69 -15.90 15.30 48.83
CA ALA A 69 -15.30 14.24 48.03
C ALA A 69 -15.43 12.84 48.67
N GLY A 70 -16.34 12.67 49.61
CA GLY A 70 -16.59 11.41 50.32
C GLY A 70 -15.90 11.32 51.69
N ALA A 71 -15.07 10.32 51.90
CA ALA A 71 -14.45 10.08 53.23
C ALA A 71 -13.48 11.19 53.65
N GLY A 72 -13.58 11.67 54.90
CA GLY A 72 -12.62 12.60 55.51
C GLY A 72 -13.15 14.04 55.74
N GLY A 73 -14.40 14.33 55.40
CA GLY A 73 -15.03 15.64 55.51
C GLY A 73 -14.76 16.58 54.34
N PRO A 74 -15.37 17.78 54.31
CA PRO A 74 -15.22 18.72 53.22
C PRO A 74 -13.77 19.19 53.06
N VAL A 75 -13.31 19.27 51.79
CA VAL A 75 -11.98 19.79 51.42
C VAL A 75 -12.11 21.16 50.77
N GLU A 76 -11.16 22.04 51.07
CA GLU A 76 -11.11 23.37 50.48
C GLU A 76 -10.37 23.32 49.16
N VAL A 77 -11.02 23.81 48.08
CA VAL A 77 -10.48 23.83 46.72
C VAL A 77 -10.62 25.25 46.16
N VAL A 78 -9.54 25.79 45.61
CA VAL A 78 -9.55 27.07 44.89
C VAL A 78 -9.93 26.79 43.43
N CYS A 79 -11.02 27.36 42.94
CA CYS A 79 -11.54 27.17 41.58
C CYS A 79 -11.58 28.49 40.81
N GLY A 80 -11.06 28.49 39.59
CA GLY A 80 -11.09 29.63 38.67
C GLY A 80 -12.22 29.59 37.65
N ALA A 81 -13.03 28.55 37.63
CA ALA A 81 -14.09 28.39 36.66
C ALA A 81 -15.34 29.23 37.01
N PRO A 82 -15.93 29.94 36.03
CA PRO A 82 -17.09 30.82 36.30
C PRO A 82 -18.39 30.06 36.57
N ASN A 83 -18.46 28.77 36.26
CA ASN A 83 -19.66 27.94 36.36
C ASN A 83 -19.72 27.09 37.64
N VAL A 84 -18.78 27.25 38.60
CA VAL A 84 -18.85 26.52 39.86
C VAL A 84 -20.04 27.01 40.71
N THR A 85 -20.87 26.08 41.15
CA THR A 85 -22.12 26.39 41.84
C THR A 85 -22.34 25.42 43.03
N ALA A 86 -22.76 25.93 44.18
CA ALA A 86 -23.11 25.10 45.32
C ALA A 86 -24.29 24.15 45.02
N GLY A 87 -24.23 22.95 45.54
CA GLY A 87 -25.21 21.89 45.32
C GLY A 87 -24.99 21.05 44.06
N LYS A 88 -24.08 21.47 43.15
CA LYS A 88 -23.78 20.76 41.92
C LYS A 88 -22.64 19.76 42.08
N THR A 89 -22.58 18.80 41.16
CA THR A 89 -21.62 17.69 41.16
C THR A 89 -20.59 17.88 40.03
N TYR A 90 -19.32 17.67 40.36
CA TYR A 90 -18.20 17.87 39.44
C TYR A 90 -17.15 16.76 39.62
N PRO A 91 -16.31 16.46 38.58
CA PRO A 91 -15.14 15.63 38.77
C PRO A 91 -14.09 16.35 39.58
N TYR A 92 -13.56 15.66 40.57
CA TYR A 92 -12.54 16.16 41.48
C TYR A 92 -11.29 15.28 41.43
N ALA A 93 -10.16 15.89 41.17
CA ALA A 93 -8.87 15.23 41.24
C ALA A 93 -8.19 15.56 42.58
N PRO A 94 -7.97 14.56 43.45
CA PRO A 94 -7.30 14.76 44.74
C PRO A 94 -5.82 15.08 44.60
N VAL A 95 -5.18 15.58 45.65
CA VAL A 95 -3.72 15.73 45.74
C VAL A 95 -3.05 14.37 45.56
N GLY A 96 -2.09 14.27 44.68
CA GLY A 96 -1.39 13.02 44.29
C GLY A 96 -1.88 12.44 43.00
N ALA A 97 -3.10 12.75 42.56
CA ALA A 97 -3.62 12.26 41.28
C ALA A 97 -2.82 12.80 40.07
N THR A 98 -2.71 11.95 39.04
CA THR A 98 -2.11 12.34 37.76
C THR A 98 -3.21 12.39 36.70
N LEU A 99 -3.39 13.54 36.06
CA LEU A 99 -4.37 13.76 35.02
C LEU A 99 -3.79 13.46 33.60
N PRO A 100 -4.64 13.29 32.57
CA PRO A 100 -4.21 13.19 31.21
C PRO A 100 -3.21 14.29 30.82
N GLY A 101 -2.15 13.93 30.05
CA GLY A 101 -1.08 14.87 29.74
C GLY A 101 0.02 14.97 30.82
N GLY A 102 -0.05 14.15 31.88
CA GLY A 102 1.01 14.01 32.89
C GLY A 102 0.98 15.07 33.98
N LEU A 103 -0.10 15.85 34.11
CA LEU A 103 -0.26 16.84 35.20
C LEU A 103 -0.46 16.14 36.53
N LYS A 104 0.57 16.11 37.35
CA LYS A 104 0.49 15.60 38.73
C LYS A 104 0.00 16.70 39.66
N LEU A 105 -1.06 16.44 40.41
CA LEU A 105 -1.65 17.39 41.35
C LEU A 105 -0.93 17.39 42.69
N GLU A 106 -0.45 18.56 43.05
CA GLU A 106 0.21 18.80 44.33
C GLU A 106 -0.62 19.78 45.20
N ARG A 107 -0.46 19.70 46.48
CA ARG A 107 -1.02 20.68 47.39
C ARG A 107 -0.41 22.04 47.10
N ARG A 108 -1.22 23.00 46.63
CA ARG A 108 -0.72 24.30 46.19
C ARG A 108 -1.35 25.45 46.95
N LYS A 109 -0.54 26.44 47.27
CA LYS A 109 -1.01 27.74 47.83
C LYS A 109 -1.29 28.69 46.66
N ILE A 110 -2.56 29.06 46.44
CA ILE A 110 -3.00 29.93 45.36
C ILE A 110 -3.47 31.25 45.98
N ARG A 111 -2.78 32.33 45.69
CA ARG A 111 -3.08 33.66 46.28
C ARG A 111 -3.32 33.67 47.80
N GLY A 112 -2.51 32.93 48.53
CA GLY A 112 -2.60 32.89 50.01
C GLY A 112 -3.42 31.72 50.57
N VAL A 113 -4.32 31.10 49.79
CA VAL A 113 -5.18 29.97 50.22
C VAL A 113 -4.65 28.64 49.70
N VAL A 114 -4.72 27.60 50.48
CA VAL A 114 -4.26 26.25 50.10
C VAL A 114 -5.38 25.51 49.36
N SER A 115 -5.14 25.09 48.13
CA SER A 115 -6.04 24.18 47.40
C SER A 115 -5.62 22.74 47.63
N ASN A 116 -6.57 21.89 48.05
CA ASN A 116 -6.37 20.47 48.33
C ASN A 116 -6.90 19.57 47.15
N GLY A 117 -6.58 19.93 45.92
CA GLY A 117 -7.01 19.25 44.71
C GLY A 117 -7.59 20.22 43.69
N MET A 118 -8.27 19.69 42.69
CA MET A 118 -8.80 20.46 41.55
C MET A 118 -10.16 19.93 41.09
N LEU A 119 -11.11 20.83 40.84
CA LEU A 119 -12.32 20.53 40.09
C LEU A 119 -11.97 20.64 38.58
N CYS A 120 -12.28 19.63 37.82
CA CYS A 120 -11.72 19.47 36.47
C CYS A 120 -12.71 19.89 35.36
N SER A 121 -12.17 20.51 34.32
CA SER A 121 -12.84 20.73 33.04
C SER A 121 -12.78 19.49 32.12
N ALA A 122 -13.58 19.49 31.06
CA ALA A 122 -13.52 18.42 30.05
C ALA A 122 -12.13 18.30 29.44
N LYS A 123 -11.43 19.43 29.24
CA LYS A 123 -10.06 19.45 28.66
C LYS A 123 -9.05 18.79 29.61
N GLU A 124 -9.09 19.09 30.89
CA GLU A 124 -8.15 18.50 31.86
C GLU A 124 -8.35 16.99 32.04
N LEU A 125 -9.58 16.51 31.83
CA LEU A 125 -9.90 15.09 31.82
C LEU A 125 -9.65 14.41 30.46
N GLY A 126 -9.19 15.13 29.44
CA GLY A 126 -9.03 14.56 28.09
C GLY A 126 -10.35 14.20 27.39
N LEU A 127 -11.48 14.74 27.87
CA LEU A 127 -12.83 14.46 27.35
C LEU A 127 -13.30 15.46 26.28
N GLY A 128 -12.47 16.41 25.90
CA GLY A 128 -12.78 17.42 24.88
C GLY A 128 -11.86 18.63 24.96
N GLN A 129 -12.16 19.69 24.20
CA GLN A 129 -11.36 20.91 24.18
C GLN A 129 -11.98 22.03 25.07
N ASP A 130 -13.16 21.79 25.62
CA ASP A 130 -13.83 22.80 26.45
C ASP A 130 -13.11 23.00 27.79
N HIS A 131 -12.71 24.21 28.05
CA HIS A 131 -12.04 24.67 29.25
C HIS A 131 -12.62 26.01 29.76
N ALA A 132 -13.76 26.44 29.20
CA ALA A 132 -14.43 27.68 29.64
C ALA A 132 -15.00 27.54 31.07
N GLY A 133 -15.21 26.31 31.52
CA GLY A 133 -15.66 26.00 32.89
C GLY A 133 -15.27 24.58 33.31
N ILE A 134 -15.60 24.22 34.54
CA ILE A 134 -15.48 22.83 35.02
C ILE A 134 -16.64 21.98 34.51
N LEU A 135 -16.43 20.68 34.37
CA LEU A 135 -17.42 19.73 33.85
C LEU A 135 -18.52 19.46 34.89
N GLU A 136 -19.73 19.98 34.68
CA GLU A 136 -20.88 19.66 35.53
C GLU A 136 -21.39 18.26 35.19
N LEU A 137 -21.62 17.44 36.22
CA LEU A 137 -22.04 16.04 36.06
C LEU A 137 -23.52 15.88 36.48
N ASP A 138 -24.31 15.34 35.57
CA ASP A 138 -25.65 14.85 35.86
C ASP A 138 -25.59 13.39 36.29
N THR A 139 -25.36 13.13 37.56
CA THR A 139 -25.20 11.80 38.12
C THR A 139 -25.82 11.71 39.55
N ALA A 140 -26.40 10.58 39.85
CA ALA A 140 -26.88 10.21 41.19
C ALA A 140 -25.78 9.57 42.07
N ALA A 141 -24.54 9.42 41.56
CA ALA A 141 -23.45 8.82 42.30
C ALA A 141 -23.08 9.65 43.52
N ALA A 142 -22.84 8.98 44.65
CA ALA A 142 -22.46 9.64 45.92
C ALA A 142 -21.07 10.30 45.79
N PRO A 143 -20.83 11.43 46.50
CA PRO A 143 -19.48 11.97 46.62
C PRO A 143 -18.49 10.91 47.12
N GLY A 144 -17.26 10.94 46.54
CA GLY A 144 -16.21 9.94 46.79
C GLY A 144 -16.26 8.70 45.90
N THR A 145 -17.32 8.50 45.11
CA THR A 145 -17.35 7.46 44.09
C THR A 145 -16.28 7.74 43.03
N ARG A 146 -15.55 6.73 42.57
CA ARG A 146 -14.61 6.91 41.47
C ARG A 146 -15.35 7.39 40.22
N PHE A 147 -14.75 8.32 39.51
CA PHE A 147 -15.33 8.90 38.31
C PHE A 147 -15.68 7.82 37.27
N LEU A 148 -14.77 6.85 37.05
CA LEU A 148 -14.98 5.76 36.10
C LEU A 148 -16.04 4.73 36.53
N ASP A 149 -16.34 4.63 37.83
CA ASP A 149 -17.43 3.77 38.32
C ASP A 149 -18.81 4.44 38.14
N ALA A 150 -18.86 5.76 38.28
CA ALA A 150 -20.07 6.55 38.01
C ALA A 150 -20.34 6.79 36.53
N LEU A 151 -19.28 6.98 35.74
CA LEU A 151 -19.29 7.25 34.32
C LEU A 151 -18.32 6.26 33.66
N PRO A 152 -18.77 5.08 33.24
CA PRO A 152 -17.93 4.01 32.70
C PRO A 152 -17.51 4.29 31.26
N ILE A 153 -16.62 5.28 31.07
CA ILE A 153 -16.10 5.72 29.79
C ILE A 153 -14.74 5.11 29.43
N ALA A 154 -14.06 4.46 30.38
CA ALA A 154 -12.82 3.75 30.09
C ALA A 154 -13.07 2.59 29.11
N ASP A 155 -12.25 2.51 28.09
CA ASP A 155 -12.39 1.52 27.03
C ASP A 155 -11.00 1.19 26.45
N GLU A 156 -10.91 0.17 25.59
CA GLU A 156 -9.80 -0.07 24.70
C GLU A 156 -10.28 0.00 23.26
N GLN A 157 -9.61 0.87 22.49
CA GLN A 157 -9.82 0.97 21.05
C GLN A 157 -8.88 0.00 20.35
N ILE A 158 -9.44 -0.98 19.65
CA ILE A 158 -8.72 -1.94 18.82
C ILE A 158 -8.71 -1.42 17.38
N ILE A 159 -7.53 -1.22 16.82
CA ILE A 159 -7.35 -0.69 15.46
C ILE A 159 -7.16 -1.87 14.50
N ILE A 160 -8.12 -2.05 13.59
CA ILE A 160 -8.15 -3.17 12.64
C ILE A 160 -7.84 -2.66 11.23
N ASP A 161 -6.90 -3.29 10.54
CA ASP A 161 -6.68 -3.08 9.10
C ASP A 161 -7.64 -3.96 8.29
N VAL A 162 -8.66 -3.33 7.72
CA VAL A 162 -9.74 -4.05 7.01
C VAL A 162 -9.44 -4.13 5.52
N GLY A 163 -9.23 -5.34 5.03
CA GLY A 163 -9.06 -5.62 3.60
C GLY A 163 -10.23 -5.15 2.75
N ALA A 164 -9.95 -4.76 1.51
CA ALA A 164 -10.97 -4.23 0.60
C ALA A 164 -12.10 -5.22 0.27
N ASN A 165 -11.84 -6.52 0.40
CA ASN A 165 -12.79 -7.62 0.17
C ASN A 165 -13.68 -7.93 1.39
N ARG A 166 -13.36 -7.35 2.58
CA ARG A 166 -14.08 -7.62 3.83
C ARG A 166 -14.85 -6.41 4.34
N PRO A 167 -15.79 -5.83 3.54
CA PRO A 167 -16.59 -4.69 3.98
C PRO A 167 -17.44 -4.98 5.22
N ASP A 168 -17.77 -6.23 5.48
CA ASP A 168 -18.50 -6.66 6.67
C ASP A 168 -17.78 -6.33 7.98
N LEU A 169 -16.45 -6.22 7.97
CA LEU A 169 -15.64 -5.85 9.14
C LEU A 169 -15.56 -4.32 9.37
N LEU A 170 -16.21 -3.51 8.54
CA LEU A 170 -16.30 -2.06 8.74
C LEU A 170 -17.38 -1.66 9.77
N CYS A 171 -17.85 -2.61 10.57
CA CYS A 171 -18.80 -2.39 11.67
C CYS A 171 -18.58 -3.37 12.82
N HIS A 172 -19.05 -2.97 14.01
CA HIS A 172 -18.91 -3.77 15.22
C HIS A 172 -19.64 -5.12 15.14
N ARG A 173 -20.85 -5.16 14.51
CA ARG A 173 -21.59 -6.42 14.32
C ARG A 173 -20.83 -7.43 13.48
N GLY A 174 -20.12 -6.99 12.42
CA GLY A 174 -19.31 -7.87 11.60
C GLY A 174 -18.13 -8.45 12.36
N VAL A 175 -17.40 -7.60 13.09
CA VAL A 175 -16.28 -8.01 13.95
C VAL A 175 -16.77 -8.96 15.06
N ALA A 176 -17.89 -8.64 15.72
CA ALA A 176 -18.48 -9.50 16.75
C ALA A 176 -18.92 -10.87 16.18
N ARG A 177 -19.35 -10.94 14.92
CA ARG A 177 -19.71 -12.21 14.25
C ARG A 177 -18.50 -13.13 14.11
N GLU A 178 -17.36 -12.60 13.72
CA GLU A 178 -16.12 -13.38 13.61
C GLU A 178 -15.68 -13.91 14.99
N LEU A 179 -15.69 -13.08 16.02
CA LEU A 179 -15.37 -13.48 17.40
C LEU A 179 -16.36 -14.52 17.96
N ALA A 180 -17.65 -14.38 17.64
CA ALA A 180 -18.68 -15.33 18.05
C ALA A 180 -18.47 -16.72 17.41
N ALA A 181 -18.00 -16.79 16.19
CA ALA A 181 -17.75 -18.03 15.48
C ALA A 181 -16.72 -18.92 16.19
N VAL A 182 -15.70 -18.33 16.80
CA VAL A 182 -14.64 -19.06 17.55
C VAL A 182 -15.09 -19.41 18.96
N SER A 183 -15.81 -18.48 19.62
CA SER A 183 -16.21 -18.63 21.03
C SER A 183 -17.50 -19.42 21.24
N GLY A 184 -18.22 -19.79 20.17
CA GLY A 184 -19.52 -20.46 20.23
C GLY A 184 -20.67 -19.54 20.70
N GLY A 185 -20.45 -18.24 20.76
CA GLY A 185 -21.44 -17.23 21.14
C GLY A 185 -22.42 -16.87 20.02
N ARG A 186 -23.35 -15.96 20.33
CA ARG A 186 -24.28 -15.35 19.38
C ARG A 186 -24.20 -13.83 19.47
N VAL A 187 -24.25 -13.17 18.33
CA VAL A 187 -24.30 -11.70 18.28
C VAL A 187 -25.73 -11.23 18.50
N LYS A 188 -25.92 -10.36 19.48
CA LYS A 188 -27.18 -9.69 19.77
C LYS A 188 -27.00 -8.18 19.68
N LEU A 189 -27.95 -7.47 19.07
CA LEU A 189 -27.97 -6.02 19.16
C LEU A 189 -28.30 -5.60 20.58
N PRO A 190 -27.52 -4.70 21.19
CA PRO A 190 -27.78 -4.24 22.56
C PRO A 190 -29.08 -3.43 22.61
N ALA A 191 -29.80 -3.53 23.72
CA ALA A 191 -30.98 -2.70 23.98
C ALA A 191 -30.60 -1.23 23.94
N ILE A 192 -31.48 -0.39 23.40
CA ILE A 192 -31.28 1.08 23.36
C ILE A 192 -31.78 1.65 24.71
N PRO A 193 -30.94 2.35 25.46
CA PRO A 193 -31.34 3.04 26.67
C PRO A 193 -32.45 4.09 26.37
N GLY A 194 -33.52 4.06 27.11
CA GLY A 194 -34.68 4.97 26.92
C GLY A 194 -35.69 4.50 25.88
N ALA A 195 -35.43 3.42 25.13
CA ALA A 195 -36.49 2.80 24.32
C ALA A 195 -37.56 2.19 25.26
N THR A 196 -38.80 2.57 25.05
CA THR A 196 -39.92 1.95 25.80
C THR A 196 -39.96 0.49 25.40
N GLY A 197 -39.84 -0.43 26.38
CA GLY A 197 -39.57 -1.88 26.21
C GLY A 197 -40.50 -2.68 25.29
N ALA A 198 -41.45 -2.03 24.61
CA ALA A 198 -42.26 -2.60 23.52
C ALA A 198 -41.62 -2.53 22.14
N GLY A 199 -40.35 -2.08 22.00
CA GLY A 199 -39.71 -1.80 20.68
C GLY A 199 -40.57 -0.83 19.84
N VAL A 200 -39.98 0.01 19.04
CA VAL A 200 -40.78 0.77 18.06
C VAL A 200 -41.41 -0.29 17.15
N ASN A 201 -42.75 -0.44 17.24
CA ASN A 201 -43.50 -1.32 16.31
C ASN A 201 -43.50 -0.68 14.94
N LEU A 202 -42.33 -0.60 14.32
CA LEU A 202 -42.17 -0.10 12.96
C LEU A 202 -42.73 -1.17 12.04
N PRO A 203 -43.79 -0.89 11.27
CA PRO A 203 -44.32 -1.83 10.30
C PRO A 203 -43.24 -2.20 9.29
N MET A 204 -43.33 -3.41 8.73
CA MET A 204 -42.44 -3.80 7.63
C MET A 204 -42.52 -2.78 6.51
N PRO A 205 -41.39 -2.42 5.88
CA PRO A 205 -41.38 -1.46 4.79
C PRO A 205 -42.32 -1.90 3.66
N ARG A 206 -43.08 -0.96 3.15
CA ARG A 206 -44.00 -1.17 2.01
C ARG A 206 -43.18 -1.16 0.70
N ARG A 207 -43.13 -2.31 0.05
CA ARG A 207 -42.35 -2.44 -1.19
C ARG A 207 -43.04 -1.75 -2.36
N ALA A 208 -42.29 -1.04 -3.17
CA ALA A 208 -42.69 -0.43 -4.43
C ALA A 208 -41.57 -0.56 -5.48
N GLY A 209 -41.87 -0.25 -6.73
CA GLY A 209 -40.93 -0.26 -7.84
C GLY A 209 -40.01 0.98 -7.85
N HIS A 210 -40.29 1.88 -8.78
CA HIS A 210 -39.48 3.08 -9.01
C HIS A 210 -39.93 4.31 -8.23
N ASP A 211 -41.17 4.34 -7.74
CA ASP A 211 -41.75 5.50 -7.08
C ASP A 211 -42.77 5.10 -6.00
N GLY A 212 -43.05 6.04 -5.12
CA GLY A 212 -44.02 5.91 -4.05
C GLY A 212 -44.06 7.17 -3.18
N ALA A 213 -44.92 7.16 -2.18
CA ALA A 213 -44.96 8.21 -1.18
C ALA A 213 -45.05 7.64 0.22
N VAL A 214 -44.48 8.34 1.21
CA VAL A 214 -44.54 8.02 2.63
C VAL A 214 -44.76 9.30 3.44
N ASP A 215 -45.85 9.34 4.21
CA ASP A 215 -46.25 10.47 5.06
C ASP A 215 -46.17 11.85 4.35
N GLY A 216 -46.72 11.92 3.13
CA GLY A 216 -46.78 13.11 2.28
C GLY A 216 -45.52 13.44 1.49
N VAL A 217 -44.46 12.65 1.61
CA VAL A 217 -43.20 12.83 0.87
C VAL A 217 -43.15 11.87 -0.33
N THR A 218 -42.99 12.39 -1.54
CA THR A 218 -42.85 11.59 -2.77
C THR A 218 -41.41 11.17 -2.93
N ILE A 219 -41.16 9.87 -3.16
CA ILE A 219 -39.83 9.32 -3.42
C ILE A 219 -39.80 8.73 -4.84
N ARG A 220 -38.79 9.09 -5.65
CA ARG A 220 -38.58 8.54 -6.99
C ARG A 220 -37.17 8.04 -7.19
N LEU A 221 -37.04 6.86 -7.76
CA LEU A 221 -35.77 6.22 -8.10
C LEU A 221 -35.65 6.15 -9.63
N GLU A 222 -35.11 7.20 -10.23
CA GLU A 222 -34.90 7.32 -11.67
C GLU A 222 -33.61 6.69 -12.16
N ASP A 223 -32.59 6.59 -11.30
CA ASP A 223 -31.28 5.93 -11.58
C ASP A 223 -31.14 4.60 -10.82
N ALA A 224 -31.87 3.58 -11.28
CA ALA A 224 -31.82 2.24 -10.67
C ALA A 224 -30.48 1.53 -10.82
N GLU A 225 -29.64 1.89 -11.80
CA GLU A 225 -28.27 1.36 -11.91
C GLU A 225 -27.34 1.95 -10.84
N GLY A 226 -27.49 3.25 -10.55
CA GLY A 226 -26.69 3.94 -9.54
C GLY A 226 -27.15 3.68 -8.12
N CYS A 227 -28.44 3.41 -7.94
CA CYS A 227 -29.06 3.09 -6.66
C CYS A 227 -30.03 1.92 -6.84
N ARG A 228 -29.61 0.72 -6.44
CA ARG A 228 -30.42 -0.50 -6.65
C ARG A 228 -31.61 -0.61 -5.71
N ARG A 229 -31.49 -0.05 -4.51
CA ARG A 229 -32.55 -0.08 -3.49
C ARG A 229 -32.51 1.18 -2.65
N TYR A 230 -33.68 1.74 -2.35
CA TYR A 230 -33.83 2.96 -1.58
C TYR A 230 -35.00 2.84 -0.58
N LEU A 231 -34.68 2.94 0.70
CA LEU A 231 -35.68 2.95 1.77
C LEU A 231 -35.81 4.36 2.32
N ALA A 232 -37.02 4.77 2.65
CA ALA A 232 -37.32 6.05 3.29
C ALA A 232 -38.31 5.87 4.43
N ALA A 233 -38.00 6.55 5.56
CA ALA A 233 -38.93 6.70 6.69
C ALA A 233 -39.10 8.19 7.01
N VAL A 234 -40.32 8.61 7.37
CA VAL A 234 -40.57 9.97 7.87
C VAL A 234 -40.79 9.91 9.36
N ILE A 235 -40.10 10.74 10.12
CA ILE A 235 -40.22 10.86 11.59
C ILE A 235 -40.70 12.30 11.88
N ARG A 236 -41.85 12.45 12.52
CA ARG A 236 -42.44 13.74 12.83
C ARG A 236 -42.25 14.08 14.32
N GLY A 237 -42.03 15.34 14.59
CA GLY A 237 -41.98 15.85 15.96
C GLY A 237 -40.71 15.48 16.73
N VAL A 238 -39.56 15.38 16.04
CA VAL A 238 -38.26 15.18 16.72
C VAL A 238 -37.80 16.47 17.41
N LYS A 239 -37.02 16.30 18.46
CA LYS A 239 -36.32 17.37 19.14
C LYS A 239 -34.81 17.14 19.03
N VAL A 240 -34.18 17.91 18.15
CA VAL A 240 -32.74 17.84 17.97
C VAL A 240 -32.04 18.52 19.14
N GLY A 241 -30.96 17.93 19.62
CA GLY A 241 -30.16 18.44 20.72
C GLY A 241 -28.95 17.58 21.00
N LYS A 242 -28.27 17.77 22.12
CA LYS A 242 -27.10 16.97 22.50
C LYS A 242 -27.46 15.50 22.65
N SER A 243 -26.59 14.63 22.18
CA SER A 243 -26.73 13.18 22.34
C SER A 243 -26.62 12.78 23.82
N PRO A 244 -27.37 11.77 24.24
CA PRO A 244 -27.18 11.20 25.58
C PRO A 244 -25.79 10.56 25.69
N ALA A 245 -25.24 10.54 26.89
CA ALA A 245 -23.85 10.11 27.15
C ALA A 245 -23.52 8.73 26.58
N TRP A 246 -24.43 7.75 26.65
CA TRP A 246 -24.19 6.41 26.14
C TRP A 246 -23.91 6.39 24.62
N LEU A 247 -24.61 7.25 23.85
CA LEU A 247 -24.47 7.36 22.40
C LEU A 247 -23.19 8.11 22.04
N ALA A 248 -22.99 9.29 22.64
CA ALA A 248 -21.80 10.10 22.42
C ALA A 248 -20.51 9.35 22.80
N ASN A 249 -20.47 8.67 23.96
CA ASN A 249 -19.29 7.95 24.43
C ASN A 249 -18.91 6.77 23.52
N ARG A 250 -19.88 6.02 22.98
CA ARG A 250 -19.61 4.92 22.03
C ARG A 250 -18.99 5.42 20.75
N LEU A 251 -19.46 6.54 20.21
CA LEU A 251 -18.89 7.16 19.02
C LEU A 251 -17.50 7.74 19.30
N THR A 252 -17.34 8.41 20.43
CA THR A 252 -16.04 8.97 20.83
C THR A 252 -14.99 7.88 21.04
N ALA A 253 -15.37 6.72 21.61
CA ALA A 253 -14.48 5.58 21.81
C ALA A 253 -13.88 5.01 20.50
N ILE A 254 -14.52 5.25 19.37
CA ILE A 254 -14.02 4.87 18.05
C ILE A 254 -13.42 6.05 17.26
N GLY A 255 -13.22 7.19 17.93
CA GLY A 255 -12.63 8.39 17.32
C GLY A 255 -13.62 9.26 16.53
N GLN A 256 -14.94 9.02 16.66
CA GLN A 256 -15.95 9.85 16.01
C GLN A 256 -16.41 11.00 16.92
N ARG A 257 -16.54 12.18 16.33
CA ARG A 257 -17.07 13.34 17.05
C ARG A 257 -18.59 13.25 17.17
N SER A 258 -19.12 13.42 18.36
CA SER A 258 -20.56 13.61 18.57
C SER A 258 -21.01 14.97 18.04
N VAL A 259 -22.11 15.02 17.31
CA VAL A 259 -22.68 16.22 16.67
C VAL A 259 -24.01 16.59 17.33
N ASN A 260 -25.06 15.79 17.11
CA ASN A 260 -26.36 15.90 17.73
C ASN A 260 -27.03 14.50 17.77
N ASN A 261 -28.09 14.38 18.52
CA ASN A 261 -28.76 13.10 18.77
C ASN A 261 -29.29 12.40 17.49
N VAL A 262 -29.62 13.13 16.43
CA VAL A 262 -30.08 12.55 15.15
C VAL A 262 -28.92 12.09 14.30
N VAL A 263 -27.91 12.96 14.10
CA VAL A 263 -26.72 12.62 13.31
C VAL A 263 -25.93 11.49 14.00
N ASP A 264 -25.81 11.53 15.30
CA ASP A 264 -25.13 10.47 16.06
C ASP A 264 -25.86 9.14 16.00
N ALA A 265 -27.19 9.14 15.92
CA ALA A 265 -27.96 7.92 15.72
C ALA A 265 -27.68 7.27 14.35
N THR A 266 -27.58 8.07 13.29
CA THR A 266 -27.22 7.55 11.95
C THR A 266 -25.77 7.07 11.93
N ASN A 267 -24.83 7.79 12.54
CA ASN A 267 -23.44 7.37 12.69
C ASN A 267 -23.31 6.09 13.54
N TYR A 268 -24.12 5.96 14.59
CA TYR A 268 -24.13 4.75 15.40
C TYR A 268 -24.50 3.52 14.56
N VAL A 269 -25.55 3.62 13.73
CA VAL A 269 -25.94 2.52 12.82
C VAL A 269 -24.88 2.24 11.76
N LEU A 270 -24.22 3.27 11.25
CA LEU A 270 -23.08 3.14 10.35
C LEU A 270 -22.01 2.22 10.95
N PHE A 271 -21.59 2.48 12.19
CA PHE A 271 -20.52 1.74 12.86
C PHE A 271 -21.01 0.46 13.58
N GLU A 272 -22.31 0.34 13.85
CA GLU A 272 -22.89 -0.91 14.39
C GLU A 272 -23.16 -1.92 13.25
N LEU A 273 -23.73 -1.51 12.11
CA LEU A 273 -24.31 -2.36 11.06
C LEU A 273 -23.71 -2.19 9.66
N ASN A 274 -22.74 -1.32 9.46
CA ASN A 274 -22.13 -0.99 8.15
C ASN A 274 -23.11 -0.36 7.15
N GLN A 275 -24.16 0.34 7.61
CA GLN A 275 -25.14 1.00 6.77
C GLN A 275 -25.05 2.51 6.90
N PRO A 276 -24.47 3.22 5.90
CA PRO A 276 -24.56 4.67 5.88
C PRO A 276 -26.00 5.13 5.66
N MET A 277 -26.40 6.18 6.36
CA MET A 277 -27.72 6.80 6.28
C MET A 277 -27.61 8.31 6.24
N HIS A 278 -28.62 8.96 5.70
CA HIS A 278 -28.75 10.41 5.74
C HIS A 278 -30.11 10.80 6.30
N ALA A 279 -30.12 11.85 7.12
CA ALA A 279 -31.35 12.45 7.62
C ALA A 279 -31.52 13.86 7.02
N PHE A 280 -32.62 14.05 6.28
CA PHE A 280 -32.95 15.36 5.72
C PHE A 280 -33.87 16.08 6.69
N ASP A 281 -33.65 17.39 6.85
CA ASP A 281 -34.64 18.29 7.40
C ASP A 281 -35.76 18.49 6.37
N LEU A 282 -36.97 17.97 6.66
CA LEU A 282 -38.10 18.02 5.72
C LEU A 282 -38.48 19.43 5.37
N ALA A 283 -38.34 20.40 6.29
CA ALA A 283 -38.70 21.80 6.03
C ALA A 283 -37.72 22.50 5.08
N LYS A 284 -36.51 21.94 4.89
CA LYS A 284 -35.49 22.48 3.99
C LYS A 284 -35.53 21.89 2.57
N LEU A 285 -36.29 20.81 2.36
CA LEU A 285 -36.53 20.28 1.02
C LEU A 285 -37.46 21.18 0.24
N ARG A 286 -37.05 21.57 -0.95
CA ARG A 286 -37.91 22.34 -1.90
C ARG A 286 -38.89 21.38 -2.54
N GLY A 287 -40.15 21.49 -2.08
CA GLY A 287 -41.20 20.52 -2.34
C GLY A 287 -41.01 19.21 -1.54
N PRO A 288 -42.09 18.51 -1.15
CA PRO A 288 -42.01 17.28 -0.37
C PRO A 288 -41.63 16.09 -1.26
N ALA A 289 -40.45 16.13 -1.84
CA ALA A 289 -39.98 15.10 -2.78
C ALA A 289 -38.49 14.78 -2.58
N VAL A 290 -38.15 13.51 -2.79
CA VAL A 290 -36.75 13.04 -2.92
C VAL A 290 -36.64 12.26 -4.24
N VAL A 291 -35.71 12.68 -5.10
CA VAL A 291 -35.51 12.08 -6.43
C VAL A 291 -34.06 11.61 -6.57
N VAL A 292 -33.88 10.31 -6.72
CA VAL A 292 -32.58 9.70 -6.99
C VAL A 292 -32.40 9.59 -8.51
N ARG A 293 -31.50 10.37 -9.08
CA ARG A 293 -31.30 10.47 -10.54
C ARG A 293 -29.82 10.63 -10.91
N ARG A 294 -29.51 10.51 -12.17
CA ARG A 294 -28.23 10.97 -12.71
C ARG A 294 -28.10 12.49 -12.53
N ALA A 295 -26.91 12.93 -12.12
CA ALA A 295 -26.61 14.34 -12.09
C ALA A 295 -26.63 14.92 -13.53
N ARG A 296 -27.06 16.18 -13.65
CA ARG A 296 -26.98 16.89 -14.93
C ARG A 296 -25.54 17.40 -15.11
N PRO A 297 -24.99 17.37 -16.33
CA PRO A 297 -23.66 17.89 -16.59
C PRO A 297 -23.50 19.33 -16.12
N GLY A 298 -22.50 19.60 -15.27
CA GLY A 298 -22.22 20.94 -14.74
C GLY A 298 -23.11 21.35 -13.56
N GLU A 299 -23.96 20.47 -13.05
CA GLU A 299 -24.80 20.72 -11.87
C GLU A 299 -23.90 20.88 -10.61
N LYS A 300 -24.20 21.90 -9.82
CA LYS A 300 -23.38 22.26 -8.65
C LYS A 300 -24.07 21.92 -7.34
N ILE A 301 -23.27 21.60 -6.33
CA ILE A 301 -23.69 21.32 -4.96
C ILE A 301 -22.64 21.84 -3.98
N VAL A 302 -23.06 22.52 -2.93
CA VAL A 302 -22.21 22.85 -1.77
C VAL A 302 -22.34 21.73 -0.76
N THR A 303 -21.27 20.97 -0.56
CA THR A 303 -21.25 19.83 0.35
C THR A 303 -21.05 20.24 1.81
N LEU A 304 -21.25 19.31 2.76
CA LEU A 304 -21.17 19.55 4.22
C LEU A 304 -19.82 20.11 4.69
N ASP A 305 -18.76 19.94 3.94
CA ASP A 305 -17.44 20.53 4.19
C ASP A 305 -17.30 21.98 3.64
N GLY A 306 -18.40 22.56 3.14
CA GLY A 306 -18.45 23.92 2.62
C GLY A 306 -17.85 24.13 1.22
N VAL A 307 -17.49 23.05 0.52
CA VAL A 307 -16.85 23.11 -0.81
C VAL A 307 -17.88 23.06 -1.92
N ASP A 308 -17.80 23.99 -2.88
CA ASP A 308 -18.61 23.98 -4.13
C ASP A 308 -18.04 22.92 -5.08
N ARG A 309 -18.88 21.94 -5.44
CA ARG A 309 -18.51 20.84 -6.32
C ARG A 309 -19.37 20.79 -7.56
N THR A 310 -18.72 20.50 -8.69
CA THR A 310 -19.39 20.34 -9.98
C THR A 310 -19.56 18.87 -10.30
N MET A 311 -20.78 18.43 -10.54
CA MET A 311 -21.10 17.05 -10.87
C MET A 311 -21.09 16.79 -12.37
N THR A 312 -20.85 15.53 -12.74
CA THR A 312 -20.91 15.02 -14.12
C THR A 312 -22.07 14.04 -14.29
N ALA A 313 -22.46 13.78 -15.53
CA ALA A 313 -23.55 12.82 -15.84
C ALA A 313 -23.25 11.37 -15.40
N GLU A 314 -22.00 11.05 -15.08
CA GLU A 314 -21.62 9.73 -14.58
C GLU A 314 -21.93 9.54 -13.08
N MET A 315 -22.26 10.63 -12.38
CA MET A 315 -22.55 10.62 -10.94
C MET A 315 -24.05 10.48 -10.68
N THR A 316 -24.39 9.82 -9.59
CA THR A 316 -25.75 9.77 -9.07
C THR A 316 -25.94 10.90 -8.05
N ALA A 317 -27.05 11.61 -8.15
CA ALA A 317 -27.46 12.65 -7.22
C ALA A 317 -28.79 12.29 -6.56
N ILE A 318 -28.92 12.65 -5.27
CA ILE A 318 -30.21 12.71 -4.61
C ILE A 318 -30.63 14.16 -4.59
N CYS A 319 -31.83 14.43 -5.06
CA CYS A 319 -32.36 15.76 -5.27
C CYS A 319 -33.68 15.96 -4.52
N ASP A 320 -33.98 17.19 -4.15
CA ASP A 320 -35.34 17.58 -3.87
C ASP A 320 -36.11 17.83 -5.18
N ALA A 321 -37.22 18.51 -5.18
CA ALA A 321 -37.99 18.80 -6.42
C ALA A 321 -37.25 19.73 -7.39
N GLU A 322 -36.26 20.50 -6.95
CA GLU A 322 -35.60 21.55 -7.72
C GLU A 322 -34.10 21.35 -7.91
N ARG A 323 -33.39 20.85 -6.89
CA ARG A 323 -31.90 20.86 -6.85
C ARG A 323 -31.31 19.60 -6.23
N PRO A 324 -29.98 19.33 -6.46
CA PRO A 324 -29.28 18.26 -5.78
C PRO A 324 -29.07 18.61 -4.29
N THR A 325 -29.27 17.62 -3.43
CA THR A 325 -29.10 17.71 -1.97
C THR A 325 -28.03 16.75 -1.45
N ILE A 326 -27.66 15.71 -2.22
CA ILE A 326 -26.59 14.78 -1.89
C ILE A 326 -25.85 14.35 -3.15
N VAL A 327 -24.54 14.26 -3.08
CA VAL A 327 -23.76 13.42 -3.99
C VAL A 327 -23.88 11.99 -3.49
N ALA A 328 -24.68 11.18 -4.16
CA ALA A 328 -25.13 9.86 -3.71
C ALA A 328 -23.95 8.96 -3.29
N GLY A 329 -24.03 8.42 -2.09
CA GLY A 329 -23.00 7.56 -1.50
C GLY A 329 -21.69 8.27 -1.10
N VAL A 330 -21.57 9.59 -1.27
CA VAL A 330 -20.33 10.34 -0.99
C VAL A 330 -20.52 11.35 0.12
N MET A 331 -21.36 12.39 -0.08
CA MET A 331 -21.53 13.46 0.91
C MET A 331 -22.81 14.25 0.68
N GLY A 332 -23.49 14.62 1.79
CA GLY A 332 -24.67 15.49 1.77
C GLY A 332 -24.34 16.96 1.55
N SER A 333 -25.39 17.75 1.30
CA SER A 333 -25.34 19.21 1.20
C SER A 333 -25.50 19.88 2.57
N ALA A 334 -24.82 20.98 2.80
CA ALA A 334 -25.04 21.85 3.95
C ALA A 334 -26.45 22.46 4.00
N GLU A 335 -27.14 22.57 2.85
CA GLU A 335 -28.43 23.22 2.75
C GLU A 335 -29.62 22.36 3.23
N SER A 336 -29.48 21.03 3.26
CA SER A 336 -30.50 20.08 3.73
C SER A 336 -30.18 19.47 5.10
N GLU A 337 -29.11 19.93 5.75
CA GLU A 337 -28.62 19.40 7.02
C GLU A 337 -29.60 19.60 8.17
N VAL A 338 -29.65 18.61 9.08
CA VAL A 338 -30.39 18.66 10.33
C VAL A 338 -29.75 19.69 11.29
N THR A 339 -30.59 20.59 11.82
CA THR A 339 -30.18 21.63 12.77
C THR A 339 -31.02 21.56 14.03
N ASP A 340 -30.66 22.33 15.07
CA ASP A 340 -31.40 22.37 16.33
C ASP A 340 -32.89 22.78 16.17
N GLY A 341 -33.23 23.44 15.06
CA GLY A 341 -34.59 23.82 14.73
C GLY A 341 -35.40 22.74 13.95
N THR A 342 -34.78 21.64 13.59
CA THR A 342 -35.43 20.58 12.81
C THR A 342 -36.46 19.83 13.66
N THR A 343 -37.69 19.70 13.14
CA THR A 343 -38.79 18.99 13.81
C THR A 343 -39.25 17.75 13.07
N ASP A 344 -39.03 17.68 11.76
CA ASP A 344 -39.47 16.56 10.92
C ASP A 344 -38.32 16.10 10.04
N LEU A 345 -38.16 14.79 9.93
CA LEU A 345 -37.07 14.16 9.21
C LEU A 345 -37.56 13.25 8.10
N VAL A 346 -36.82 13.23 6.98
CA VAL A 346 -36.80 12.10 6.04
C VAL A 346 -35.52 11.34 6.26
N LEU A 347 -35.61 10.10 6.72
CA LEU A 347 -34.46 9.22 6.92
C LEU A 347 -34.25 8.35 5.68
N GLU A 348 -33.10 8.47 5.09
CA GLU A 348 -32.63 7.70 3.94
C GLU A 348 -31.83 6.47 4.37
N CYS A 349 -32.10 5.33 3.73
CA CYS A 349 -31.28 4.14 3.80
C CYS A 349 -31.19 3.56 2.36
N ALA A 350 -30.04 3.70 1.73
CA ALA A 350 -29.88 3.38 0.29
C ALA A 350 -28.74 2.40 0.02
N TYR A 351 -28.77 1.73 -1.13
CA TYR A 351 -27.70 0.94 -1.69
C TYR A 351 -27.22 1.59 -2.99
N PHE A 352 -26.03 2.13 -2.98
CA PHE A 352 -25.40 2.72 -4.18
C PHE A 352 -24.42 1.76 -4.83
N ASP A 353 -24.31 1.85 -6.18
CA ASP A 353 -23.36 1.04 -6.94
C ASP A 353 -21.90 1.30 -6.50
N PRO A 354 -21.16 0.27 -6.09
CA PRO A 354 -19.80 0.43 -5.55
C PRO A 354 -18.82 1.06 -6.56
N VAL A 355 -18.89 0.65 -7.83
CA VAL A 355 -18.00 1.13 -8.88
C VAL A 355 -18.24 2.61 -9.17
N ARG A 356 -19.50 2.99 -9.27
CA ARG A 356 -19.90 4.38 -9.52
C ARG A 356 -19.54 5.27 -8.34
N THR A 357 -19.80 4.85 -7.11
CA THR A 357 -19.39 5.58 -5.89
C THR A 357 -17.88 5.80 -5.86
N ARG A 358 -17.09 4.78 -6.19
CA ARG A 358 -15.63 4.89 -6.26
C ARG A 358 -15.16 5.88 -7.33
N ARG A 359 -15.77 5.86 -8.52
CA ARG A 359 -15.47 6.81 -9.60
C ARG A 359 -15.83 8.24 -9.20
N THR A 360 -17.02 8.44 -8.63
CA THR A 360 -17.52 9.73 -8.14
C THR A 360 -16.58 10.30 -7.08
N ARG A 361 -16.27 9.52 -6.05
CA ARG A 361 -15.35 9.93 -4.98
C ARG A 361 -13.98 10.38 -5.51
N ARG A 362 -13.40 9.60 -6.43
CA ARG A 362 -12.12 9.93 -7.07
C ARG A 362 -12.18 11.19 -7.91
N ALA A 363 -13.22 11.35 -8.72
CA ALA A 363 -13.40 12.53 -9.58
C ALA A 363 -13.56 13.82 -8.77
N LEU A 364 -14.21 13.75 -7.60
CA LEU A 364 -14.40 14.89 -6.69
C LEU A 364 -13.27 15.07 -5.66
N GLY A 365 -12.32 14.15 -5.57
CA GLY A 365 -11.24 14.20 -4.58
C GLY A 365 -11.72 14.09 -3.13
N VAL A 366 -12.86 13.40 -2.87
CA VAL A 366 -13.50 13.32 -1.55
C VAL A 366 -13.42 11.90 -1.00
N SER A 367 -13.13 11.78 0.30
CA SER A 367 -13.23 10.52 1.04
C SER A 367 -14.04 10.74 2.31
N SER A 368 -15.13 10.00 2.45
CA SER A 368 -15.99 9.99 3.63
C SER A 368 -16.19 8.56 4.15
N GLU A 369 -16.63 8.40 5.40
CA GLU A 369 -17.01 7.11 5.98
C GLU A 369 -18.10 6.41 5.15
N SER A 370 -19.01 7.18 4.55
CA SER A 370 -20.03 6.67 3.63
C SER A 370 -19.43 6.15 2.34
N SER A 371 -18.61 6.95 1.65
CA SER A 371 -18.00 6.54 0.37
C SER A 371 -17.05 5.37 0.53
N TYR A 372 -16.34 5.30 1.66
CA TYR A 372 -15.44 4.20 1.99
C TYR A 372 -16.16 2.85 2.11
N ARG A 373 -17.42 2.88 2.60
CA ARG A 373 -18.27 1.68 2.72
C ARG A 373 -18.98 1.34 1.43
N TYR A 374 -19.62 2.31 0.80
CA TYR A 374 -20.35 2.07 -0.46
C TYR A 374 -19.43 1.58 -1.58
N GLU A 375 -18.20 2.10 -1.71
CA GLU A 375 -17.26 1.65 -2.75
C GLU A 375 -16.79 0.20 -2.60
N ARG A 376 -16.99 -0.40 -1.40
CA ARG A 376 -16.69 -1.81 -1.09
C ARG A 376 -17.91 -2.71 -1.12
N GLY A 377 -19.09 -2.11 -1.09
CA GLY A 377 -20.37 -2.79 -1.00
C GLY A 377 -20.87 -2.91 0.44
N ILE A 378 -22.17 -2.78 0.59
CA ILE A 378 -22.91 -2.94 1.85
C ILE A 378 -23.95 -4.07 1.71
N ASP A 379 -24.63 -4.43 2.81
CA ASP A 379 -25.63 -5.48 2.82
C ASP A 379 -26.98 -5.00 2.24
N LEU A 380 -27.25 -5.35 0.98
CA LEU A 380 -28.49 -5.01 0.28
C LEU A 380 -29.75 -5.56 0.98
N TRP A 381 -29.65 -6.73 1.63
CA TRP A 381 -30.80 -7.40 2.27
C TRP A 381 -30.98 -6.97 3.73
N GLY A 382 -29.92 -6.52 4.41
CA GLY A 382 -29.96 -6.02 5.79
C GLY A 382 -30.52 -4.61 5.96
N MET A 383 -30.79 -3.87 4.87
CA MET A 383 -31.25 -2.48 4.92
C MET A 383 -32.53 -2.25 5.76
N PRO A 384 -33.59 -3.10 5.69
CA PRO A 384 -34.78 -2.91 6.53
C PRO A 384 -34.47 -2.99 8.03
N ASP A 385 -33.55 -3.88 8.44
CA ASP A 385 -33.15 -4.01 9.84
C ASP A 385 -32.32 -2.80 10.29
N ALA A 386 -31.46 -2.30 9.42
CA ALA A 386 -30.68 -1.09 9.70
C ALA A 386 -31.58 0.16 9.82
N LEU A 387 -32.57 0.31 8.93
CA LEU A 387 -33.53 1.41 9.01
C LEU A 387 -34.34 1.33 10.30
N ARG A 388 -34.84 0.13 10.67
CA ARG A 388 -35.57 -0.09 11.95
C ARG A 388 -34.69 0.32 13.14
N ARG A 389 -33.42 -0.09 13.14
CA ARG A 389 -32.47 0.25 14.20
C ARG A 389 -32.25 1.76 14.33
N ALA A 390 -32.11 2.47 13.21
CA ALA A 390 -31.97 3.93 13.22
C ALA A 390 -33.22 4.63 13.76
N VAL A 391 -34.39 4.23 13.32
CA VAL A 391 -35.67 4.76 13.83
C VAL A 391 -35.81 4.51 15.34
N GLU A 392 -35.47 3.30 15.82
CA GLU A 392 -35.48 2.95 17.24
C GLU A 392 -34.58 3.91 18.04
N ILE A 393 -33.35 4.14 17.57
CA ILE A 393 -32.41 5.03 18.26
C ILE A 393 -32.92 6.48 18.21
N ILE A 394 -33.29 7.00 17.05
CA ILE A 394 -33.74 8.39 16.89
C ILE A 394 -34.96 8.67 17.78
N THR A 395 -35.94 7.78 17.78
CA THR A 395 -37.15 7.96 18.61
C THR A 395 -36.86 7.88 20.10
N ALA A 396 -35.87 7.07 20.52
CA ALA A 396 -35.45 6.98 21.91
C ALA A 396 -34.68 8.23 22.38
N VAL A 397 -33.85 8.86 21.51
CA VAL A 397 -32.95 9.97 21.92
C VAL A 397 -33.45 11.35 21.49
N ALA A 398 -34.29 11.44 20.47
CA ALA A 398 -34.82 12.70 19.94
C ALA A 398 -36.36 12.77 19.99
N GLY A 399 -37.01 11.68 20.40
CA GLY A 399 -38.50 11.58 20.33
C GLY A 399 -38.98 11.48 18.89
N GLY A 400 -40.24 11.91 18.71
CA GLY A 400 -40.89 11.84 17.37
C GLY A 400 -41.69 10.56 17.16
N THR A 401 -42.43 10.51 16.07
CA THR A 401 -43.32 9.39 15.70
C THR A 401 -43.20 9.08 14.22
N VAL A 402 -43.25 7.81 13.87
CA VAL A 402 -43.42 7.32 12.49
C VAL A 402 -44.91 7.00 12.32
N ARG A 403 -45.58 7.71 11.39
CA ARG A 403 -47.03 7.59 11.16
C ARG A 403 -47.43 6.52 10.15
N GLU A 404 -46.55 6.31 9.15
CA GLU A 404 -46.76 5.35 8.06
C GLU A 404 -45.60 4.36 7.98
N ALA A 405 -45.89 3.16 7.44
CA ALA A 405 -44.85 2.18 7.15
C ALA A 405 -43.78 2.78 6.21
N PRO A 406 -42.50 2.57 6.46
CA PRO A 406 -41.42 3.01 5.56
C PRO A 406 -41.68 2.55 4.14
N LEU A 407 -41.19 3.33 3.17
CA LEU A 407 -41.21 2.98 1.75
C LEU A 407 -39.92 2.23 1.40
N ASP A 408 -40.05 1.16 0.58
CA ASP A 408 -38.93 0.35 0.08
C ASP A 408 -39.01 0.29 -1.46
N LEU A 409 -38.24 1.14 -2.12
CA LEU A 409 -38.11 1.14 -3.58
C LEU A 409 -37.06 0.13 -3.99
N TRP A 410 -37.48 -0.95 -4.61
CA TRP A 410 -36.58 -2.00 -5.11
C TRP A 410 -37.07 -2.47 -6.48
N PRO A 411 -36.71 -1.77 -7.57
CA PRO A 411 -37.20 -2.03 -8.94
C PRO A 411 -36.93 -3.47 -9.39
N GLU A 412 -35.74 -3.97 -9.14
CA GLU A 412 -35.29 -5.31 -9.55
C GLU A 412 -34.83 -6.11 -8.31
N PRO A 413 -35.75 -6.77 -7.58
CA PRO A 413 -35.40 -7.54 -6.42
C PRO A 413 -34.51 -8.72 -6.75
N GLU A 414 -33.33 -8.76 -6.12
CA GLU A 414 -32.35 -9.81 -6.30
C GLU A 414 -32.51 -10.91 -5.23
N GLN A 415 -32.22 -12.14 -5.63
CA GLN A 415 -32.07 -13.25 -4.69
C GLN A 415 -30.63 -13.31 -4.17
N PRO A 416 -30.43 -13.71 -2.91
CA PRO A 416 -29.08 -13.96 -2.40
C PRO A 416 -28.33 -14.98 -3.26
N ARG A 417 -27.05 -14.70 -3.51
CA ARG A 417 -26.18 -15.59 -4.32
C ARG A 417 -26.06 -16.96 -3.67
N ALA A 418 -26.10 -18.01 -4.49
CA ALA A 418 -25.79 -19.36 -4.06
C ALA A 418 -24.53 -19.88 -4.79
N VAL A 419 -23.61 -20.45 -4.06
CA VAL A 419 -22.36 -21.05 -4.57
C VAL A 419 -22.34 -22.52 -4.20
N PHE A 420 -22.02 -23.40 -5.14
CA PHE A 420 -21.86 -24.83 -4.86
C PHE A 420 -20.48 -25.13 -4.31
N LEU A 421 -20.43 -25.92 -3.24
CA LEU A 421 -19.21 -26.39 -2.58
C LEU A 421 -19.15 -27.91 -2.56
N ARG A 422 -18.06 -28.47 -3.05
CA ARG A 422 -17.77 -29.91 -3.03
C ARG A 422 -16.90 -30.26 -1.81
N PRO A 423 -17.39 -31.02 -0.81
CA PRO A 423 -16.59 -31.38 0.37
C PRO A 423 -15.27 -32.06 0.02
N ALA A 424 -15.28 -32.95 -0.98
CA ALA A 424 -14.06 -33.62 -1.44
C ALA A 424 -13.00 -32.64 -1.98
N ARG A 425 -13.43 -31.52 -2.62
CA ARG A 425 -12.52 -30.49 -3.08
C ARG A 425 -11.94 -29.66 -1.94
N VAL A 426 -12.72 -29.45 -0.88
CA VAL A 426 -12.22 -28.82 0.36
C VAL A 426 -11.05 -29.61 0.90
N SER A 427 -11.25 -30.92 1.17
CA SER A 427 -10.20 -31.80 1.68
C SER A 427 -8.99 -31.88 0.74
N HIS A 428 -9.23 -31.93 -0.59
CA HIS A 428 -8.17 -31.99 -1.58
C HIS A 428 -7.28 -30.72 -1.57
N LEU A 429 -7.90 -29.51 -1.54
CA LEU A 429 -7.15 -28.26 -1.56
C LEU A 429 -6.45 -27.96 -0.24
N LEU A 430 -7.10 -28.27 0.88
CA LEU A 430 -6.54 -28.02 2.21
C LEU A 430 -5.55 -29.11 2.64
N GLY A 431 -5.51 -30.23 1.95
CA GLY A 431 -4.59 -31.32 2.24
C GLY A 431 -4.89 -32.09 3.51
N VAL A 432 -6.04 -31.86 4.12
CA VAL A 432 -6.54 -32.56 5.33
C VAL A 432 -8.00 -32.97 5.14
N ASP A 433 -8.42 -34.02 5.81
CA ASP A 433 -9.81 -34.43 5.77
C ASP A 433 -10.67 -33.44 6.59
N VAL A 434 -11.66 -32.86 5.93
CA VAL A 434 -12.67 -32.00 6.53
C VAL A 434 -14.04 -32.59 6.26
N SER A 435 -14.73 -32.99 7.30
CA SER A 435 -16.04 -33.61 7.14
C SER A 435 -17.09 -32.62 6.67
N ARG A 436 -18.10 -33.08 5.94
CA ARG A 436 -19.23 -32.26 5.50
C ARG A 436 -19.91 -31.52 6.65
N THR A 437 -20.11 -32.20 7.78
CA THR A 437 -20.72 -31.58 8.97
C THR A 437 -19.87 -30.49 9.58
N GLU A 438 -18.54 -30.65 9.55
CA GLU A 438 -17.61 -29.62 9.99
C GLU A 438 -17.67 -28.39 9.08
N ILE A 439 -17.68 -28.58 7.76
CA ILE A 439 -17.83 -27.52 6.76
C ILE A 439 -19.13 -26.75 7.00
N GLU A 440 -20.26 -27.44 7.13
CA GLU A 440 -21.58 -26.83 7.42
C GLU A 440 -21.56 -26.02 8.71
N LYS A 441 -20.98 -26.54 9.79
CA LYS A 441 -20.84 -25.87 11.08
C LYS A 441 -20.01 -24.59 10.97
N LEU A 442 -18.82 -24.68 10.34
CA LEU A 442 -17.92 -23.54 10.18
C LEU A 442 -18.60 -22.42 9.37
N LEU A 443 -19.15 -22.73 8.21
CA LEU A 443 -19.82 -21.75 7.36
C LEU A 443 -21.04 -21.12 8.05
N THR A 444 -21.84 -21.92 8.75
CA THR A 444 -23.03 -21.42 9.47
C THR A 444 -22.65 -20.49 10.63
N SER A 445 -21.50 -20.69 11.28
CA SER A 445 -21.06 -19.85 12.40
C SER A 445 -20.88 -18.39 12.04
N VAL A 446 -20.57 -18.09 10.77
CA VAL A 446 -20.41 -16.73 10.23
C VAL A 446 -21.55 -16.28 9.33
N GLY A 447 -22.67 -17.06 9.31
CA GLY A 447 -23.93 -16.66 8.71
C GLY A 447 -24.18 -17.12 7.28
N PHE A 448 -23.37 -18.03 6.71
CA PHE A 448 -23.74 -18.72 5.49
C PHE A 448 -24.83 -19.77 5.78
N VAL A 449 -25.67 -20.04 4.79
CA VAL A 449 -26.66 -21.13 4.88
C VAL A 449 -26.21 -22.26 3.93
N ALA A 450 -25.69 -23.33 4.51
CA ALA A 450 -25.20 -24.48 3.75
C ALA A 450 -26.28 -25.57 3.72
N LEU A 451 -26.83 -25.85 2.54
CA LEU A 451 -27.86 -26.85 2.34
C LEU A 451 -27.33 -28.06 1.57
N PRO A 452 -27.52 -29.27 2.04
CA PRO A 452 -27.19 -30.50 1.30
C PRO A 452 -27.85 -30.56 -0.06
N LYS A 453 -27.07 -30.83 -1.12
CA LYS A 453 -27.55 -31.07 -2.47
C LYS A 453 -26.68 -32.13 -3.16
N ASP A 454 -27.14 -33.38 -3.17
CA ASP A 454 -26.40 -34.54 -3.69
C ASP A 454 -25.00 -34.67 -3.00
N ASP A 455 -23.93 -34.72 -3.79
CA ASP A 455 -22.55 -34.81 -3.33
C ASP A 455 -21.94 -33.42 -2.95
N ARG A 456 -22.73 -32.35 -3.01
CA ARG A 456 -22.33 -30.95 -2.81
C ARG A 456 -23.12 -30.28 -1.69
N LEU A 457 -22.71 -29.07 -1.35
CA LEU A 457 -23.48 -28.13 -0.57
C LEU A 457 -23.88 -26.95 -1.46
N ALA A 458 -25.16 -26.59 -1.46
CA ALA A 458 -25.62 -25.30 -1.99
C ALA A 458 -25.49 -24.29 -0.86
N VAL A 459 -24.51 -23.38 -0.95
CA VAL A 459 -24.21 -22.41 0.09
C VAL A 459 -24.76 -21.06 -0.32
N GLN A 460 -25.77 -20.58 0.41
CA GLN A 460 -26.30 -19.24 0.26
C GLN A 460 -25.34 -18.26 0.93
N VAL A 461 -24.87 -17.29 0.14
CA VAL A 461 -23.92 -16.25 0.58
C VAL A 461 -24.71 -15.11 1.23
N PRO A 462 -24.36 -14.70 2.47
CA PRO A 462 -25.03 -13.57 3.10
C PRO A 462 -24.68 -12.25 2.40
N GLY A 463 -25.61 -11.28 2.46
CA GLY A 463 -25.49 -10.02 1.73
C GLY A 463 -24.29 -9.15 2.12
N TRP A 464 -23.78 -9.31 3.32
CA TRP A 464 -22.57 -8.60 3.80
C TRP A 464 -21.25 -9.19 3.29
N ARG A 465 -21.28 -10.31 2.51
CA ARG A 465 -20.11 -10.97 1.92
C ARG A 465 -20.13 -10.90 0.38
N PRO A 466 -20.00 -9.70 -0.20
CA PRO A 466 -20.01 -9.52 -1.67
C PRO A 466 -18.81 -10.17 -2.34
N ASP A 467 -17.73 -10.43 -1.61
CA ASP A 467 -16.47 -11.04 -2.03
C ASP A 467 -16.61 -12.52 -2.38
N VAL A 468 -17.51 -13.24 -1.72
CA VAL A 468 -17.67 -14.69 -1.92
C VAL A 468 -18.51 -14.95 -3.18
N THR A 469 -17.81 -15.35 -4.25
CA THR A 469 -18.41 -15.53 -5.58
C THR A 469 -18.17 -16.91 -6.19
N ARG A 470 -17.17 -17.65 -5.70
CA ARG A 470 -16.69 -18.92 -6.25
C ARG A 470 -16.52 -19.96 -5.15
N GLU A 471 -16.39 -21.22 -5.57
CA GLU A 471 -16.15 -22.34 -4.66
C GLU A 471 -14.89 -22.17 -3.80
N VAL A 472 -13.82 -21.62 -4.39
CA VAL A 472 -12.56 -21.41 -3.66
C VAL A 472 -12.69 -20.38 -2.55
N ASP A 473 -13.57 -19.38 -2.71
CA ASP A 473 -13.81 -18.35 -1.69
C ASP A 473 -14.50 -19.00 -0.46
N LEU A 474 -15.34 -20.02 -0.66
CA LEU A 474 -15.92 -20.80 0.44
C LEU A 474 -14.90 -21.77 1.09
N ILE A 475 -13.94 -22.28 0.32
CA ILE A 475 -12.86 -23.11 0.86
C ILE A 475 -11.94 -22.27 1.75
N GLU A 476 -11.67 -21.04 1.37
CA GLU A 476 -10.94 -20.06 2.20
C GLU A 476 -11.67 -19.83 3.54
N GLU A 477 -12.99 -19.65 3.51
CA GLU A 477 -13.79 -19.50 4.74
C GLU A 477 -13.63 -20.71 5.68
N VAL A 478 -13.68 -21.91 5.14
CA VAL A 478 -13.46 -23.14 5.92
C VAL A 478 -12.06 -23.16 6.50
N ALA A 479 -11.03 -22.83 5.71
CA ALA A 479 -9.64 -22.85 6.16
C ALA A 479 -9.38 -21.86 7.30
N ARG A 480 -9.79 -20.59 7.13
CA ARG A 480 -9.55 -19.55 8.13
C ARG A 480 -10.31 -19.80 9.44
N LEU A 481 -11.58 -20.29 9.37
CA LEU A 481 -12.39 -20.58 10.55
C LEU A 481 -11.93 -21.85 11.29
N ARG A 482 -11.35 -22.79 10.57
CA ARG A 482 -10.68 -23.95 11.21
C ARG A 482 -9.40 -23.50 11.94
N GLY A 483 -8.76 -22.44 11.47
CA GLY A 483 -7.50 -21.93 11.97
C GLY A 483 -6.29 -22.52 11.26
N TYR A 484 -5.44 -21.68 10.73
CA TYR A 484 -4.27 -22.09 9.95
C TYR A 484 -3.27 -22.94 10.75
N ASP A 485 -3.17 -22.72 12.06
CA ASP A 485 -2.31 -23.50 12.96
C ASP A 485 -2.77 -24.97 13.11
N SER A 486 -4.00 -25.31 12.70
CA SER A 486 -4.53 -26.68 12.73
C SER A 486 -4.07 -27.52 11.54
N PHE A 487 -3.42 -26.91 10.54
CA PHE A 487 -2.90 -27.64 9.37
C PHE A 487 -1.49 -28.16 9.64
N PRO A 488 -1.18 -29.43 9.27
CA PRO A 488 0.14 -29.99 9.50
C PRO A 488 1.18 -29.34 8.57
N ASP A 489 2.35 -29.03 9.12
CA ASP A 489 3.54 -28.61 8.38
C ASP A 489 4.26 -29.80 7.72
N GLU A 490 3.60 -30.46 6.79
CA GLU A 490 4.17 -31.60 6.07
C GLU A 490 4.56 -31.23 4.64
N LEU A 491 5.83 -31.45 4.32
CA LEU A 491 6.29 -31.40 2.93
C LEU A 491 5.95 -32.72 2.24
N ARG A 492 5.01 -32.68 1.30
CA ARG A 492 4.74 -33.86 0.43
C ARG A 492 5.84 -33.97 -0.61
N ALA A 493 6.19 -35.22 -0.95
CA ALA A 493 7.09 -35.48 -2.06
C ALA A 493 6.53 -34.85 -3.33
N TYR A 494 7.33 -34.02 -3.99
CA TYR A 494 7.00 -33.36 -5.26
C TYR A 494 8.07 -33.65 -6.29
N ARG A 495 7.69 -33.66 -7.55
CA ARG A 495 8.66 -33.66 -8.63
C ARG A 495 9.09 -32.22 -8.86
N PRO A 496 10.41 -31.91 -8.85
CA PRO A 496 10.89 -30.60 -9.25
C PRO A 496 10.31 -30.22 -10.61
N GLY A 497 10.01 -28.95 -10.79
CA GLY A 497 9.53 -28.45 -12.07
C GLY A 497 10.50 -28.77 -13.20
N THR A 498 9.96 -29.19 -14.34
CA THR A 498 10.73 -29.50 -15.55
C THR A 498 10.73 -28.34 -16.56
N VAL A 499 10.13 -27.21 -16.19
CA VAL A 499 10.14 -26.00 -17.01
C VAL A 499 11.55 -25.42 -16.97
N PRO A 500 12.24 -25.31 -18.12
CA PRO A 500 13.55 -24.69 -18.17
C PRO A 500 13.48 -23.22 -17.73
N ASP A 501 14.53 -22.76 -17.08
CA ASP A 501 14.66 -21.33 -16.79
C ASP A 501 14.66 -20.51 -18.08
N SER A 502 14.08 -19.32 -18.00
CA SER A 502 14.10 -18.39 -19.14
C SER A 502 15.56 -18.11 -19.57
N PRO A 503 15.88 -18.21 -20.86
CA PRO A 503 17.23 -17.90 -21.34
C PRO A 503 17.75 -16.52 -20.94
N VAL A 504 16.84 -15.54 -20.80
CA VAL A 504 17.17 -14.19 -20.33
C VAL A 504 17.54 -14.22 -18.86
N GLU A 505 16.82 -14.95 -18.00
CA GLU A 505 17.15 -15.07 -16.57
C GLU A 505 18.53 -15.75 -16.39
N LEU A 506 18.79 -16.81 -17.15
CA LEU A 506 20.11 -17.45 -17.15
C LEU A 506 21.23 -16.49 -17.62
N ALA A 507 20.95 -15.59 -18.57
CA ALA A 507 21.90 -14.58 -18.98
C ALA A 507 22.14 -13.52 -17.88
N LYS A 508 21.07 -13.09 -17.21
CA LYS A 508 21.18 -12.18 -16.05
C LYS A 508 22.08 -12.77 -14.96
N ASP A 509 21.85 -14.02 -14.60
CA ASP A 509 22.62 -14.68 -13.52
C ASP A 509 24.10 -14.86 -13.90
N ARG A 510 24.39 -15.23 -15.14
CA ARG A 510 25.79 -15.31 -15.61
C ARG A 510 26.50 -13.96 -15.54
N VAL A 511 25.84 -12.89 -15.97
CA VAL A 511 26.41 -11.55 -15.94
C VAL A 511 26.60 -11.06 -14.49
N ARG A 512 25.64 -11.31 -13.61
CA ARG A 512 25.79 -10.99 -12.17
C ARG A 512 26.99 -11.69 -11.56
N GLN A 513 27.11 -13.00 -11.79
CA GLN A 513 28.23 -13.79 -11.26
C GLN A 513 29.58 -13.30 -11.82
N ALA A 514 29.64 -12.99 -13.10
CA ALA A 514 30.85 -12.52 -13.75
C ALA A 514 31.31 -11.14 -13.18
N LEU A 515 30.40 -10.18 -13.10
CA LEU A 515 30.72 -8.84 -12.62
C LEU A 515 30.97 -8.81 -11.12
N ALA A 516 30.18 -9.55 -10.32
CA ALA A 516 30.44 -9.67 -8.88
C ALA A 516 31.80 -10.34 -8.62
N GLY A 517 32.16 -11.39 -9.37
CA GLY A 517 33.47 -12.03 -9.32
C GLY A 517 34.64 -11.12 -9.75
N ALA A 518 34.38 -10.09 -10.57
CA ALA A 518 35.33 -9.05 -10.97
C ALA A 518 35.38 -7.87 -9.96
N GLY A 519 34.69 -7.96 -8.82
CA GLY A 519 34.74 -6.96 -7.75
C GLY A 519 33.78 -5.79 -7.91
N PHE A 520 32.71 -5.93 -8.71
CA PHE A 520 31.63 -4.96 -8.78
C PHE A 520 30.57 -5.24 -7.71
N TYR A 521 29.94 -4.20 -7.20
CA TYR A 521 28.76 -4.27 -6.36
C TYR A 521 27.52 -4.08 -7.19
N GLU A 522 26.52 -4.97 -7.02
CA GLU A 522 25.22 -4.79 -7.67
C GLU A 522 24.47 -3.63 -7.01
N ALA A 523 24.05 -2.67 -7.81
CA ALA A 523 23.22 -1.56 -7.40
C ALA A 523 21.80 -1.72 -7.98
N ARG A 524 20.84 -1.07 -7.37
CA ARG A 524 19.47 -0.99 -7.88
C ARG A 524 19.04 0.46 -7.83
N THR A 525 18.97 1.09 -9.01
CA THR A 525 18.53 2.47 -9.14
C THR A 525 17.03 2.55 -9.45
N LEU A 526 16.43 3.72 -9.25
CA LEU A 526 15.02 3.92 -9.60
C LEU A 526 14.83 3.82 -11.13
N SER A 527 13.74 3.16 -11.53
CA SER A 527 13.34 3.08 -12.94
C SER A 527 12.71 4.37 -13.47
N LEU A 528 12.51 5.35 -12.59
CA LEU A 528 12.01 6.69 -12.88
C LEU A 528 13.13 7.70 -12.72
N GLY A 529 13.09 8.76 -13.55
CA GLY A 529 14.07 9.81 -13.53
C GLY A 529 13.67 11.01 -14.39
N PRO A 530 14.58 11.96 -14.60
CA PRO A 530 14.40 13.07 -15.52
C PRO A 530 14.34 12.54 -16.97
N LYS A 531 13.93 13.38 -17.91
CA LYS A 531 13.96 13.04 -19.34
C LYS A 531 15.41 12.89 -19.79
N ASP A 532 15.83 11.66 -20.01
CA ASP A 532 17.21 11.28 -20.41
C ASP A 532 17.39 11.10 -21.91
N SER A 533 16.29 11.00 -22.66
CA SER A 533 16.29 10.86 -24.11
C SER A 533 15.08 11.51 -24.77
N PRO A 534 15.12 11.79 -26.09
CA PRO A 534 13.95 12.27 -26.84
C PRO A 534 12.76 11.33 -26.73
N ASP A 535 13.04 10.02 -26.69
CA ASP A 535 12.06 8.93 -26.68
C ASP A 535 11.69 8.46 -25.25
N ALA A 536 12.06 9.24 -24.23
CA ALA A 536 11.72 8.92 -22.83
C ALA A 536 10.21 8.89 -22.62
N VAL A 537 9.71 7.83 -21.99
CA VAL A 537 8.28 7.62 -21.73
C VAL A 537 7.87 8.41 -20.50
N ALA A 538 6.95 9.36 -20.67
CA ALA A 538 6.41 10.15 -19.56
C ALA A 538 5.37 9.38 -18.78
N VAL A 539 5.38 9.55 -17.44
CA VAL A 539 4.36 9.03 -16.53
C VAL A 539 3.26 10.08 -16.37
N SER A 540 1.98 9.67 -16.47
CA SER A 540 0.83 10.60 -16.45
C SER A 540 0.65 11.31 -15.10
N ASN A 541 1.04 10.66 -14.00
CA ASN A 541 0.86 11.15 -12.62
C ASN A 541 2.11 10.85 -11.78
N PRO A 542 3.26 11.48 -12.08
CA PRO A 542 4.50 11.24 -11.35
C PRO A 542 4.39 11.78 -9.92
N LEU A 543 5.13 11.17 -8.99
CA LEU A 543 5.24 11.64 -7.61
C LEU A 543 6.07 12.92 -7.49
N SER A 544 7.05 13.10 -8.37
CA SER A 544 7.85 14.31 -8.48
C SER A 544 8.03 14.72 -9.94
N ALA A 545 8.24 16.01 -10.20
CA ALA A 545 8.54 16.49 -11.55
C ALA A 545 9.92 16.02 -12.05
N GLU A 546 10.85 15.74 -11.13
CA GLU A 546 12.20 15.29 -11.44
C GLU A 546 12.24 13.81 -11.87
N ASP A 547 11.31 12.98 -11.36
CA ASP A 547 11.20 11.55 -11.66
C ASP A 547 9.95 11.25 -12.50
N ALA A 548 9.72 12.03 -13.54
CA ALA A 548 8.51 11.99 -14.36
C ALA A 548 8.59 11.07 -15.60
N HIS A 549 9.74 10.44 -15.85
CA HIS A 549 9.93 9.60 -17.02
C HIS A 549 10.50 8.24 -16.65
N LEU A 550 10.12 7.20 -17.41
CA LEU A 550 10.78 5.90 -17.37
C LEU A 550 12.16 6.02 -17.98
N ARG A 551 13.16 5.39 -17.37
CA ARG A 551 14.56 5.42 -17.82
C ARG A 551 14.76 4.76 -19.19
N GLY A 552 15.47 5.41 -20.11
CA GLY A 552 15.88 4.86 -21.39
C GLY A 552 17.18 4.07 -21.31
N ALA A 553 18.00 4.31 -20.27
CA ALA A 553 19.27 3.64 -20.01
C ALA A 553 19.50 3.49 -18.49
N ILE A 554 20.39 2.59 -18.09
CA ILE A 554 20.76 2.37 -16.67
C ILE A 554 21.90 3.30 -16.26
N LEU A 555 22.83 3.59 -17.17
CA LEU A 555 24.03 4.40 -16.91
C LEU A 555 23.76 5.74 -16.23
N PRO A 556 22.73 6.54 -16.58
CA PRO A 556 22.44 7.80 -15.89
C PRO A 556 22.14 7.61 -14.40
N GLY A 557 21.47 6.51 -14.05
CA GLY A 557 21.19 6.14 -12.65
C GLY A 557 22.46 5.78 -11.88
N LEU A 558 23.31 4.96 -12.47
CA LEU A 558 24.61 4.57 -11.86
C LEU A 558 25.56 5.74 -11.75
N ARG A 559 25.62 6.64 -12.73
CA ARG A 559 26.42 7.88 -12.67
C ARG A 559 26.04 8.70 -11.43
N ARG A 560 24.75 8.95 -11.19
CA ARG A 560 24.28 9.66 -9.99
C ARG A 560 24.70 8.97 -8.69
N ARG A 561 24.80 7.64 -8.68
CA ARG A 561 25.31 6.90 -7.52
C ARG A 561 26.81 7.10 -7.31
N VAL A 562 27.58 7.22 -8.40
CA VAL A 562 29.01 7.56 -8.32
C VAL A 562 29.21 8.99 -7.80
N GLU A 563 28.49 9.96 -8.35
CA GLU A 563 28.50 11.36 -7.90
C GLU A 563 28.15 11.48 -6.41
N HIS A 564 27.15 10.72 -5.95
CA HIS A 564 26.81 10.63 -4.53
C HIS A 564 27.94 10.03 -3.68
N ASN A 565 28.58 8.95 -4.14
CA ASN A 565 29.73 8.38 -3.43
C ASN A 565 30.91 9.36 -3.35
N TRP A 566 31.17 10.12 -4.42
CA TRP A 566 32.20 11.17 -4.39
C TRP A 566 31.88 12.28 -3.40
N ALA A 567 30.60 12.67 -3.26
CA ALA A 567 30.18 13.62 -2.22
C ALA A 567 30.49 13.11 -0.80
N GLU A 568 30.40 11.79 -0.59
CA GLU A 568 30.80 11.10 0.65
C GLU A 568 32.32 10.78 0.71
N ARG A 569 33.12 11.32 -0.23
CA ARG A 569 34.57 11.11 -0.34
C ARG A 569 35.01 9.66 -0.62
N ILE A 570 34.12 8.83 -1.15
CA ILE A 570 34.46 7.48 -1.60
C ILE A 570 34.99 7.60 -3.03
N ARG A 571 36.29 7.34 -3.19
CA ARG A 571 37.01 7.51 -4.47
C ARG A 571 36.82 6.33 -5.41
N ASP A 572 36.98 5.12 -4.90
CA ASP A 572 37.03 3.89 -5.68
C ASP A 572 35.64 3.25 -5.75
N VAL A 573 35.01 3.32 -6.92
CA VAL A 573 33.63 2.84 -7.09
C VAL A 573 33.54 1.91 -8.28
N ARG A 574 32.95 0.72 -8.10
CA ARG A 574 32.60 -0.24 -9.13
C ARG A 574 31.19 -0.71 -8.88
N LEU A 575 30.26 -0.23 -9.68
CA LEU A 575 28.84 -0.59 -9.56
C LEU A 575 28.35 -1.18 -10.88
N PHE A 576 27.46 -2.15 -10.79
CA PHE A 576 26.69 -2.61 -11.94
C PHE A 576 25.21 -2.77 -11.57
N GLU A 577 24.37 -2.75 -12.57
CA GLU A 577 22.94 -3.01 -12.41
C GLU A 577 22.42 -3.83 -13.58
N VAL A 578 21.57 -4.82 -13.29
CA VAL A 578 20.78 -5.54 -14.28
C VAL A 578 19.33 -5.11 -14.12
N GLY A 579 18.77 -4.42 -15.11
CA GLY A 579 17.45 -3.81 -14.98
C GLY A 579 16.71 -3.63 -16.31
N THR A 580 15.44 -3.29 -16.22
CA THR A 580 14.61 -2.96 -17.39
C THR A 580 14.79 -1.50 -17.76
N VAL A 581 14.85 -1.24 -19.06
CA VAL A 581 14.86 0.09 -19.69
C VAL A 581 13.73 0.19 -20.72
N PHE A 582 13.30 1.41 -21.03
CA PHE A 582 12.08 1.69 -21.76
C PHE A 582 12.30 2.68 -22.92
N SER A 583 11.46 2.62 -23.94
CA SER A 583 11.42 3.58 -25.06
C SER A 583 9.99 3.79 -25.54
N ALA A 584 9.65 5.00 -25.97
CA ALA A 584 8.38 5.31 -26.62
C ALA A 584 8.27 4.74 -28.05
N GLY A 585 9.40 4.38 -28.67
CA GLY A 585 9.43 3.73 -29.97
C GLY A 585 9.04 2.26 -29.92
N ILE A 586 8.49 1.72 -31.02
CA ILE A 586 8.23 0.30 -31.18
C ILE A 586 9.58 -0.41 -31.28
N GLY A 587 10.05 -1.02 -30.19
CA GLY A 587 11.29 -1.79 -30.19
C GLY A 587 11.17 -3.10 -30.97
N ASP A 588 12.20 -3.44 -31.78
CA ASP A 588 12.34 -4.73 -32.44
C ASP A 588 12.48 -5.88 -31.41
N GLY A 589 11.38 -6.43 -30.97
CA GLY A 589 11.44 -7.65 -30.14
C GLY A 589 10.59 -7.70 -28.91
N GLY A 590 9.64 -6.82 -28.73
CA GLY A 590 8.77 -6.88 -27.56
C GLY A 590 7.36 -6.46 -27.88
N LEU A 591 6.49 -6.78 -27.18
CA LEU A 591 5.10 -6.58 -26.90
C LEU A 591 4.45 -5.22 -27.28
N GLY A 592 4.95 -4.49 -28.24
CA GLY A 592 4.40 -3.21 -28.75
C GLY A 592 3.05 -3.31 -29.48
N LYS A 593 2.21 -4.30 -29.16
CA LYS A 593 0.82 -4.33 -29.64
C LYS A 593 -0.04 -3.52 -28.68
N GLY A 594 -0.53 -2.38 -29.16
CA GLY A 594 -1.55 -1.60 -28.44
C GLY A 594 -1.08 -0.31 -27.75
N GLY A 595 0.02 0.33 -28.23
CA GLY A 595 0.45 1.63 -27.70
C GLY A 595 1.22 1.58 -26.38
N LEU A 596 1.70 0.40 -25.96
CA LEU A 596 2.58 0.25 -24.82
C LEU A 596 4.03 0.61 -25.19
N PRO A 597 4.84 1.17 -24.27
CA PRO A 597 6.25 1.42 -24.51
C PRO A 597 7.01 0.11 -24.78
N GLY A 598 8.07 0.20 -25.62
CA GLY A 598 9.02 -0.90 -25.74
C GLY A 598 9.83 -1.05 -24.46
N GLU A 599 10.10 -2.31 -24.04
CA GLU A 599 10.92 -2.60 -22.88
C GLU A 599 11.88 -3.76 -23.14
N TRP A 600 13.09 -3.66 -22.58
CA TRP A 600 14.08 -4.73 -22.63
C TRP A 600 14.97 -4.69 -21.39
N VAL A 601 15.67 -5.78 -21.16
CA VAL A 601 16.63 -5.89 -20.06
C VAL A 601 18.00 -5.44 -20.54
N SER A 602 18.66 -4.58 -19.75
CA SER A 602 20.05 -4.19 -19.94
C SER A 602 20.87 -4.53 -18.70
N VAL A 603 22.19 -4.68 -18.89
CA VAL A 603 23.18 -4.60 -17.83
C VAL A 603 24.06 -3.38 -18.10
N ALA A 604 24.28 -2.57 -17.07
CA ALA A 604 25.25 -1.49 -17.13
C ALA A 604 26.24 -1.60 -15.98
N GLY A 605 27.45 -1.15 -16.21
CA GLY A 605 28.48 -1.05 -15.18
C GLY A 605 29.23 0.28 -15.25
N VAL A 606 29.64 0.79 -14.11
CA VAL A 606 30.46 1.98 -13.97
C VAL A 606 31.66 1.68 -13.09
N LEU A 607 32.83 2.26 -13.43
CA LEU A 607 34.07 2.08 -12.69
C LEU A 607 34.88 3.38 -12.67
N THR A 608 35.45 3.68 -11.51
CA THR A 608 36.33 4.83 -11.27
C THR A 608 37.25 4.55 -10.09
N GLY A 609 38.39 5.26 -10.02
CA GLY A 609 39.36 5.15 -8.95
C GLY A 609 40.49 4.17 -9.22
N ALA A 610 41.13 3.66 -8.20
CA ALA A 610 42.30 2.82 -8.28
C ALA A 610 42.03 1.44 -8.90
N ARG A 611 42.94 0.95 -9.74
CA ARG A 611 42.83 -0.38 -10.41
C ARG A 611 42.78 -1.53 -9.40
N THR A 612 43.57 -1.44 -8.34
CA THR A 612 43.59 -2.40 -7.23
C THR A 612 43.64 -1.67 -5.89
N PRO A 613 43.22 -2.29 -4.80
CA PRO A 613 43.36 -1.69 -3.47
C PRO A 613 44.84 -1.33 -3.19
N PRO A 614 45.12 -0.17 -2.60
CA PRO A 614 46.50 0.23 -2.26
C PRO A 614 47.09 -0.71 -1.19
N HIS A 615 48.34 -1.10 -1.37
CA HIS A 615 49.04 -1.92 -0.40
C HIS A 615 50.33 -1.17 0.08
N TRP A 616 50.58 -1.22 1.36
CA TRP A 616 51.66 -0.45 1.99
C TRP A 616 53.07 -0.83 1.51
N THR A 617 53.27 -2.05 0.96
CA THR A 617 54.54 -2.51 0.38
C THR A 617 54.61 -2.29 -1.14
N GLY A 618 53.52 -1.86 -1.77
CA GLY A 618 53.42 -1.73 -3.23
C GLY A 618 53.75 -0.34 -3.75
N ALA A 619 54.02 -0.25 -5.04
CA ALA A 619 54.12 1.03 -5.75
C ALA A 619 52.76 1.72 -5.79
N LYS A 620 52.74 3.02 -6.15
CA LYS A 620 51.48 3.76 -6.35
C LYS A 620 50.63 3.04 -7.42
N VAL A 621 49.39 2.65 -7.01
CA VAL A 621 48.48 1.98 -7.91
C VAL A 621 47.93 3.01 -8.92
N PRO A 622 47.97 2.71 -10.23
CA PRO A 622 47.36 3.59 -11.24
C PRO A 622 45.83 3.58 -11.13
N ASP A 623 45.23 4.66 -11.59
CA ASP A 623 43.78 4.69 -11.78
C ASP A 623 43.36 3.80 -12.95
N MET A 624 42.09 3.35 -12.93
CA MET A 624 41.49 2.59 -14.02
C MET A 624 41.43 3.42 -15.28
N ASP A 625 41.65 2.77 -16.42
CA ASP A 625 41.69 3.39 -17.73
C ASP A 625 40.73 2.71 -18.73
N ILE A 626 40.77 3.14 -19.98
CA ILE A 626 39.92 2.63 -21.05
C ILE A 626 40.12 1.13 -21.31
N TRP A 627 41.31 0.59 -20.99
CA TRP A 627 41.60 -0.84 -21.16
C TRP A 627 41.00 -1.67 -20.02
N ASP A 628 40.96 -1.14 -18.81
CA ASP A 628 40.22 -1.74 -17.70
C ASP A 628 38.72 -1.78 -18.03
N LEU A 629 38.17 -0.68 -18.60
CA LEU A 629 36.77 -0.65 -19.07
C LEU A 629 36.56 -1.74 -20.12
N LYS A 630 37.47 -1.87 -21.12
CA LYS A 630 37.39 -2.92 -22.17
C LYS A 630 37.32 -4.30 -21.56
N CYS A 631 38.20 -4.60 -20.59
CA CYS A 631 38.25 -5.91 -19.94
C CYS A 631 36.89 -6.27 -19.27
N HIS A 632 36.33 -5.37 -18.52
CA HIS A 632 35.06 -5.59 -17.83
C HIS A 632 33.85 -5.59 -18.79
N PHE A 633 33.91 -4.80 -19.85
CA PHE A 633 32.93 -4.80 -20.92
C PHE A 633 32.94 -6.13 -21.67
N GLU A 634 34.12 -6.64 -22.08
CA GLU A 634 34.28 -7.96 -22.70
C GLU A 634 33.77 -9.09 -21.78
N LEU A 635 34.00 -8.99 -20.49
CA LEU A 635 33.48 -9.93 -19.50
C LEU A 635 31.95 -9.95 -19.49
N ALA A 636 31.30 -8.79 -19.45
CA ALA A 636 29.84 -8.66 -19.50
C ALA A 636 29.27 -9.17 -20.85
N VAL A 637 29.90 -8.82 -21.96
CA VAL A 637 29.52 -9.25 -23.30
C VAL A 637 29.67 -10.77 -23.48
N SER A 638 30.76 -11.36 -23.02
CA SER A 638 31.00 -12.82 -23.13
C SER A 638 29.99 -13.61 -22.27
N ALA A 639 29.57 -13.09 -21.12
CA ALA A 639 28.58 -13.70 -20.25
C ALA A 639 27.15 -13.61 -20.81
N SER A 640 26.83 -12.55 -21.56
CA SER A 640 25.49 -12.28 -22.11
C SER A 640 25.31 -12.70 -23.56
N HIS A 641 26.31 -12.48 -24.40
CA HIS A 641 26.31 -12.70 -25.88
C HIS A 641 27.50 -13.55 -26.33
N PRO A 642 27.46 -14.87 -26.11
CA PRO A 642 28.54 -15.75 -26.54
C PRO A 642 28.79 -15.63 -28.07
N GLY A 643 30.04 -15.29 -28.41
CA GLY A 643 30.46 -15.10 -29.81
C GLY A 643 30.25 -13.70 -30.39
N ALA A 644 29.79 -12.73 -29.60
CA ALA A 644 29.89 -11.31 -29.96
C ALA A 644 31.35 -10.84 -29.92
N THR A 645 31.69 -9.85 -30.73
CA THR A 645 33.03 -9.24 -30.80
C THR A 645 33.02 -7.82 -30.30
N VAL A 646 34.04 -7.46 -29.52
CA VAL A 646 34.23 -6.08 -29.07
C VAL A 646 35.25 -5.40 -29.97
N ARG A 647 34.88 -4.25 -30.52
CA ARG A 647 35.73 -3.47 -31.44
C ARG A 647 35.79 -1.99 -31.03
N PRO A 648 36.79 -1.22 -31.44
CA PRO A 648 36.78 0.23 -31.24
C PRO A 648 35.55 0.88 -31.86
N SER A 649 35.02 1.92 -31.22
CA SER A 649 33.96 2.78 -31.74
C SER A 649 34.56 4.15 -32.08
N ASP A 650 34.57 4.51 -33.37
CA ASP A 650 35.08 5.82 -33.83
C ASP A 650 34.17 6.97 -33.35
N GLU A 651 32.88 6.70 -33.13
CA GLU A 651 31.87 7.67 -32.75
C GLU A 651 31.93 8.06 -31.25
N LEU A 652 32.39 7.13 -30.42
CA LEU A 652 32.35 7.28 -28.95
C LEU A 652 33.74 7.42 -28.31
N GLY A 653 34.83 7.25 -29.06
CA GLY A 653 36.16 7.17 -28.44
C GLY A 653 36.32 6.02 -27.46
N GLY A 654 35.58 4.94 -27.64
CA GLY A 654 35.51 3.80 -26.73
C GLY A 654 35.33 2.46 -27.50
N TRP A 655 34.44 1.62 -27.00
CA TRP A 655 34.21 0.27 -27.49
C TRP A 655 32.74 0.02 -27.81
N GLU A 656 32.45 -0.82 -28.83
CA GLU A 656 31.15 -1.36 -29.10
C GLU A 656 31.19 -2.89 -29.18
N ALA A 657 30.12 -3.53 -28.71
CA ALA A 657 29.94 -4.98 -28.84
C ALA A 657 28.99 -5.27 -29.99
N VAL A 658 29.43 -6.13 -30.91
CA VAL A 658 28.66 -6.51 -32.10
C VAL A 658 28.35 -7.99 -32.03
N ALA A 659 27.06 -8.35 -32.09
CA ALA A 659 26.62 -9.72 -32.13
C ALA A 659 26.94 -10.36 -33.50
N ARG A 660 26.81 -11.69 -33.60
CA ARG A 660 27.11 -12.45 -34.85
C ARG A 660 26.28 -12.00 -36.07
N ASP A 661 25.11 -11.45 -35.84
CA ASP A 661 24.22 -10.90 -36.88
C ASP A 661 24.55 -9.47 -37.31
N GLY A 662 25.59 -8.89 -36.72
CA GLY A 662 26.04 -7.52 -37.01
C GLY A 662 25.36 -6.43 -36.18
N VAL A 663 24.45 -6.79 -35.30
CA VAL A 663 23.74 -5.82 -34.42
C VAL A 663 24.64 -5.38 -33.29
N VAL A 664 24.71 -4.07 -33.05
CA VAL A 664 25.38 -3.51 -31.85
C VAL A 664 24.53 -3.77 -30.63
N VAL A 665 25.04 -4.58 -29.70
CA VAL A 665 24.34 -4.99 -28.46
C VAL A 665 24.83 -4.27 -27.22
N GLY A 666 25.94 -3.54 -27.28
CA GLY A 666 26.46 -2.79 -26.14
C GLY A 666 27.51 -1.77 -26.54
N ARG A 667 27.72 -0.81 -25.64
CA ARG A 667 28.67 0.29 -25.78
C ARG A 667 29.39 0.54 -24.49
N ALA A 668 30.65 1.02 -24.58
CA ALA A 668 31.47 1.36 -23.41
C ALA A 668 32.34 2.59 -23.75
N SER A 669 32.35 3.59 -22.87
CA SER A 669 33.12 4.81 -23.05
C SER A 669 33.43 5.51 -21.75
N SER A 670 34.18 6.58 -21.77
CA SER A 670 34.27 7.55 -20.70
C SER A 670 32.93 8.28 -20.57
N LEU A 671 32.54 8.60 -19.36
CA LEU A 671 31.28 9.27 -19.02
C LEU A 671 31.57 10.67 -18.44
N GLU A 672 30.80 11.64 -18.87
CA GLU A 672 30.81 12.95 -18.21
C GLU A 672 30.01 12.86 -16.90
N ALA A 673 30.56 13.44 -15.83
CA ALA A 673 29.96 13.48 -14.50
C ALA A 673 30.33 14.77 -13.77
N ASP A 674 29.56 15.16 -12.77
CA ASP A 674 29.93 16.23 -11.84
C ASP A 674 31.01 15.69 -10.87
N ALA A 675 32.28 15.79 -11.31
CA ALA A 675 33.41 15.16 -10.66
C ALA A 675 34.22 16.20 -9.87
N PRO A 676 34.59 15.92 -8.61
CA PRO A 676 35.53 16.76 -7.87
C PRO A 676 36.96 16.63 -8.47
N ASP A 677 37.79 17.64 -8.24
CA ASP A 677 39.15 17.74 -8.80
C ASP A 677 40.04 16.51 -8.50
N TRP A 678 39.76 15.78 -7.44
CA TRP A 678 40.55 14.60 -7.03
C TRP A 678 40.00 13.29 -7.64
N ALA A 679 38.86 13.30 -8.32
CA ALA A 679 38.25 12.10 -8.87
C ALA A 679 39.05 11.57 -10.06
N ALA A 680 39.13 10.25 -10.18
CA ALA A 680 39.59 9.58 -11.37
C ALA A 680 38.50 9.63 -12.47
N PRO A 681 38.84 9.45 -13.75
CA PRO A 681 37.85 9.39 -14.82
C PRO A 681 36.74 8.38 -14.53
N LEU A 682 35.50 8.75 -14.84
CA LEU A 682 34.36 7.83 -14.78
C LEU A 682 34.24 7.09 -16.10
N LEU A 683 34.25 5.78 -16.04
CA LEU A 683 34.12 4.88 -17.18
C LEU A 683 32.85 4.06 -17.04
N GLY A 684 32.16 3.79 -18.14
CA GLY A 684 30.94 3.03 -18.08
C GLY A 684 30.61 2.22 -19.33
N PHE A 685 29.84 1.19 -19.17
CA PHE A 685 29.31 0.37 -20.26
C PHE A 685 27.86 0.00 -20.04
N GLU A 686 27.14 -0.22 -21.12
CA GLU A 686 25.78 -0.78 -21.08
C GLU A 686 25.60 -1.79 -22.22
N VAL A 687 25.01 -2.96 -21.89
CA VAL A 687 24.75 -4.06 -22.83
C VAL A 687 23.30 -4.47 -22.73
N ARG A 688 22.59 -4.50 -23.86
CA ARG A 688 21.23 -5.04 -23.94
C ARG A 688 21.29 -6.56 -23.85
N LEU A 689 20.59 -7.15 -22.88
CA LEU A 689 20.54 -8.60 -22.73
C LEU A 689 19.54 -9.23 -23.70
N ALA A 690 19.95 -10.30 -24.34
CA ALA A 690 19.10 -11.10 -25.21
C ALA A 690 19.09 -12.56 -24.74
N ALA A 691 18.14 -13.33 -25.24
CA ALA A 691 18.03 -14.77 -24.98
C ALA A 691 19.12 -15.54 -25.73
N GLY A 692 20.38 -15.29 -25.41
CA GLY A 692 21.51 -15.98 -26.04
C GLY A 692 21.60 -17.46 -25.57
N VAL A 693 21.58 -18.37 -26.50
CA VAL A 693 21.86 -19.78 -26.19
C VAL A 693 23.39 -19.96 -26.13
N ARG A 694 23.88 -20.43 -24.99
CA ARG A 694 25.27 -20.81 -24.84
C ARG A 694 25.48 -22.15 -25.53
N GLU A 695 26.39 -22.19 -26.51
CA GLU A 695 26.83 -23.48 -27.06
C GLU A 695 27.51 -24.29 -25.94
N ASN A 696 27.14 -25.55 -25.80
CA ASN A 696 27.81 -26.44 -24.89
C ASN A 696 29.28 -26.56 -25.24
N VAL A 697 30.15 -26.31 -24.28
CA VAL A 697 31.58 -26.54 -24.46
C VAL A 697 31.81 -28.01 -24.68
N GLN A 698 32.28 -28.38 -25.87
CA GLN A 698 32.66 -29.77 -26.14
C GLN A 698 34.09 -30.01 -25.69
N TYR A 699 34.28 -31.06 -24.93
CA TYR A 699 35.61 -31.52 -24.56
C TYR A 699 36.45 -31.81 -25.81
N ARG A 700 37.64 -31.20 -25.87
CA ARG A 700 38.69 -31.58 -26.87
C ARG A 700 39.86 -32.18 -26.10
N PRO A 701 40.34 -33.34 -26.50
CA PRO A 701 41.52 -33.93 -25.90
C PRO A 701 42.71 -32.98 -26.00
N LEU A 702 43.53 -32.95 -24.95
CA LEU A 702 44.76 -32.17 -25.00
C LEU A 702 45.68 -32.77 -26.10
N PRO A 703 46.36 -31.90 -26.87
CA PRO A 703 47.31 -32.37 -27.87
C PRO A 703 48.43 -33.16 -27.22
N THR A 704 48.75 -34.31 -27.80
CA THR A 704 49.87 -35.18 -27.32
C THR A 704 51.14 -34.96 -28.15
N THR A 705 51.06 -34.21 -29.22
CA THR A 705 52.20 -33.92 -30.12
C THR A 705 52.94 -32.65 -29.66
N PRO A 706 54.30 -32.58 -29.79
CA PRO A 706 55.04 -31.39 -29.41
C PRO A 706 54.74 -30.21 -30.38
N PRO A 707 54.71 -28.98 -29.87
CA PRO A 707 54.56 -27.78 -30.70
C PRO A 707 55.91 -27.40 -31.39
N VAL A 708 55.80 -26.50 -32.37
CA VAL A 708 56.91 -25.73 -32.90
C VAL A 708 56.63 -24.27 -32.64
N ASP A 709 57.47 -23.64 -31.79
CA ASP A 709 57.30 -22.24 -31.39
C ASP A 709 58.18 -21.34 -32.26
N GLN A 710 57.64 -20.20 -32.67
CA GLN A 710 58.38 -19.16 -33.40
C GLN A 710 57.94 -17.78 -33.03
N ASP A 711 58.90 -16.88 -32.80
CA ASP A 711 58.68 -15.48 -32.53
C ASP A 711 58.86 -14.65 -33.78
N VAL A 712 57.96 -13.69 -33.98
CA VAL A 712 58.03 -12.74 -35.08
C VAL A 712 57.77 -11.33 -34.64
N ALA A 713 58.66 -10.43 -34.95
CA ALA A 713 58.48 -9.01 -34.77
C ALA A 713 58.09 -8.35 -36.10
N LEU A 714 56.97 -7.58 -36.08
CA LEU A 714 56.41 -6.94 -37.25
C LEU A 714 56.38 -5.42 -37.06
N VAL A 715 56.81 -4.66 -38.06
CA VAL A 715 56.64 -3.22 -38.08
C VAL A 715 55.35 -2.84 -38.70
N LEU A 716 54.44 -2.28 -37.90
CA LEU A 716 53.12 -1.84 -38.30
C LEU A 716 53.17 -0.37 -38.71
N PRO A 717 52.66 -0.02 -39.91
CA PRO A 717 52.47 1.37 -40.32
C PRO A 717 51.46 2.11 -39.42
N PRO A 718 51.42 3.46 -39.41
CA PRO A 718 50.38 4.21 -38.74
C PRO A 718 48.97 3.78 -39.18
N GLY A 719 48.03 3.65 -38.22
CA GLY A 719 46.65 3.26 -38.48
C GLY A 719 46.40 1.74 -38.59
N VAL A 720 47.44 0.91 -38.69
CA VAL A 720 47.26 -0.55 -38.71
C VAL A 720 47.13 -1.07 -37.28
N SER A 721 45.98 -1.70 -36.98
CA SER A 721 45.74 -2.30 -35.65
C SER A 721 46.38 -3.69 -35.54
N ALA A 722 46.80 -4.07 -34.33
CA ALA A 722 47.29 -5.43 -34.05
C ALA A 722 46.23 -6.50 -34.37
N ALA A 723 44.93 -6.18 -34.12
CA ALA A 723 43.82 -7.09 -34.41
C ALA A 723 43.69 -7.37 -35.94
N ALA A 724 43.87 -6.33 -36.78
CA ALA A 724 43.86 -6.52 -38.23
C ALA A 724 45.01 -7.44 -38.69
N VAL A 725 46.21 -7.24 -38.11
CA VAL A 725 47.35 -8.12 -38.37
C VAL A 725 47.11 -9.53 -37.94
N GLU A 726 46.56 -9.72 -36.71
CA GLU A 726 46.23 -11.07 -36.19
C GLU A 726 45.19 -11.78 -37.04
N ALA A 727 44.13 -11.09 -37.49
CA ALA A 727 43.10 -11.67 -38.36
C ALA A 727 43.66 -12.12 -39.69
N ALA A 728 44.50 -11.30 -40.37
CA ALA A 728 45.14 -11.65 -41.61
C ALA A 728 46.14 -12.79 -41.45
N PHE A 729 46.95 -12.75 -40.35
CA PHE A 729 47.94 -13.75 -40.01
C PHE A 729 47.31 -15.12 -39.79
N ARG A 730 46.29 -15.22 -38.91
CA ARG A 730 45.56 -16.48 -38.64
C ARG A 730 44.91 -17.08 -39.89
N ARG A 731 44.31 -16.26 -40.73
CA ARG A 731 43.70 -16.69 -41.98
C ARG A 731 44.69 -17.33 -42.94
N ALA A 732 45.89 -16.72 -43.07
CA ALA A 732 46.92 -17.17 -44.00
C ALA A 732 47.81 -18.29 -43.44
N ALA A 733 48.06 -18.33 -42.13
CA ALA A 733 48.83 -19.41 -41.49
C ALA A 733 48.13 -20.79 -41.57
N GLY A 734 46.79 -20.77 -41.66
CA GLY A 734 46.00 -21.99 -41.81
C GLY A 734 45.91 -22.83 -40.52
N PRO A 735 45.43 -24.11 -40.62
CA PRO A 735 45.02 -24.92 -39.47
C PRO A 735 46.18 -25.38 -38.55
N LEU A 736 47.40 -25.24 -38.98
CA LEU A 736 48.58 -25.60 -38.17
C LEU A 736 48.89 -24.56 -37.10
N LEU A 737 48.42 -23.32 -37.23
CA LEU A 737 48.59 -22.31 -36.21
C LEU A 737 47.65 -22.57 -35.04
N GLU A 738 48.16 -23.11 -33.94
CA GLU A 738 47.42 -23.38 -32.70
C GLU A 738 47.11 -22.09 -31.94
N SER A 739 48.16 -21.27 -31.69
CA SER A 739 47.97 -19.99 -30.98
C SER A 739 48.89 -18.91 -31.55
N LEU A 740 48.41 -17.67 -31.43
CA LEU A 740 49.13 -16.45 -31.75
C LEU A 740 48.92 -15.46 -30.64
N SER A 741 49.95 -15.09 -29.90
CA SER A 741 49.88 -14.18 -28.78
C SER A 741 50.85 -13.02 -28.92
N LEU A 742 50.36 -11.81 -28.77
CA LEU A 742 51.15 -10.61 -28.72
C LEU A 742 51.85 -10.53 -27.36
N PHE A 743 53.18 -10.32 -27.31
CA PHE A 743 53.95 -10.30 -26.10
C PHE A 743 54.82 -9.06 -25.92
N ASP A 744 55.11 -8.28 -26.98
CA ASP A 744 55.94 -7.08 -26.88
C ASP A 744 55.54 -6.01 -27.87
N GLU A 745 55.64 -4.74 -27.51
CA GLU A 745 55.50 -3.56 -28.38
C GLU A 745 56.70 -2.61 -28.15
N TYR A 746 57.34 -2.26 -29.24
CA TYR A 746 58.48 -1.31 -29.24
C TYR A 746 58.17 -0.08 -30.12
N ARG A 747 58.44 1.10 -29.58
CA ARG A 747 58.37 2.38 -30.29
C ARG A 747 59.70 3.11 -30.08
N GLY A 748 60.42 3.34 -31.13
CA GLY A 748 61.68 4.01 -31.09
C GLY A 748 62.05 4.75 -32.35
N ALA A 749 63.08 5.59 -32.28
CA ALA A 749 63.57 6.45 -33.41
C ALA A 749 64.03 5.65 -34.59
N GLU A 750 64.34 4.37 -34.43
CA GLU A 750 64.80 3.46 -35.46
C GLU A 750 63.66 2.97 -36.39
N LEU A 751 62.41 3.22 -36.00
CA LEU A 751 61.25 2.85 -36.83
C LEU A 751 60.78 4.01 -37.68
N PRO A 752 60.12 3.73 -38.86
CA PRO A 752 59.52 4.77 -39.65
C PRO A 752 58.59 5.65 -38.78
N ALA A 753 58.48 6.94 -39.10
CA ALA A 753 57.69 7.87 -38.32
C ALA A 753 56.24 7.39 -38.14
N GLY A 754 55.76 7.35 -36.90
CA GLY A 754 54.44 6.90 -36.54
C GLY A 754 54.20 5.37 -36.56
N SER A 755 55.23 4.59 -36.93
CA SER A 755 55.18 3.12 -36.93
C SER A 755 55.56 2.57 -35.54
N ARG A 756 55.16 1.33 -35.32
CA ARG A 756 55.51 0.56 -34.07
C ARG A 756 55.91 -0.86 -34.44
N SER A 757 56.82 -1.43 -33.72
CA SER A 757 57.16 -2.84 -33.83
C SER A 757 56.40 -3.64 -32.79
N VAL A 758 55.70 -4.68 -33.23
CA VAL A 758 54.92 -5.55 -32.38
C VAL A 758 55.43 -6.97 -32.55
N ALA A 759 55.61 -7.69 -31.42
CA ALA A 759 56.12 -9.05 -31.44
C ALA A 759 55.06 -10.07 -31.05
N TRP A 760 54.92 -11.10 -31.87
CA TRP A 760 53.99 -12.21 -31.64
C TRP A 760 54.75 -13.52 -31.42
N HIS A 761 54.23 -14.30 -30.45
CA HIS A 761 54.61 -15.70 -30.25
C HIS A 761 53.66 -16.59 -31.03
N CYS A 762 54.15 -17.37 -31.97
CA CYS A 762 53.41 -18.24 -32.84
C CYS A 762 53.65 -19.69 -32.47
N VAL A 763 52.60 -20.42 -32.08
CA VAL A 763 52.66 -21.86 -31.76
C VAL A 763 52.01 -22.65 -32.91
N PHE A 764 52.81 -23.48 -33.54
CA PHE A 764 52.32 -24.35 -34.60
C PHE A 764 52.27 -25.80 -34.12
N ARG A 765 51.20 -26.51 -34.44
CA ARG A 765 50.99 -27.90 -34.06
C ARG A 765 50.13 -28.65 -35.01
N ASP A 766 50.44 -29.92 -35.25
CA ASP A 766 49.50 -30.88 -35.85
C ASP A 766 49.01 -31.83 -34.74
N PRO A 767 47.70 -31.92 -34.47
CA PRO A 767 47.19 -32.77 -33.38
C PRO A 767 47.37 -34.25 -33.62
N ALA A 768 47.58 -34.70 -34.87
CA ALA A 768 47.66 -36.11 -35.23
C ALA A 768 49.11 -36.64 -35.32
N ARG A 769 50.09 -35.74 -35.52
CA ARG A 769 51.51 -36.13 -35.71
C ARG A 769 52.46 -35.04 -35.30
N THR A 770 53.73 -35.40 -35.03
CA THR A 770 54.77 -34.45 -34.82
C THR A 770 55.01 -33.60 -36.08
N LEU A 771 54.98 -32.27 -35.93
CA LEU A 771 55.18 -31.31 -37.00
C LEU A 771 56.69 -31.16 -37.29
N ARG A 772 57.08 -31.07 -38.55
CA ARG A 772 58.44 -30.73 -38.94
C ARG A 772 58.64 -29.23 -38.96
N ALA A 773 59.79 -28.76 -38.57
CA ALA A 773 60.15 -27.33 -38.51
C ALA A 773 59.95 -26.61 -39.88
N GLU A 774 60.18 -27.28 -40.98
CA GLU A 774 59.98 -26.75 -42.32
C GLU A 774 58.50 -26.48 -42.64
N GLU A 775 57.56 -27.27 -42.11
CA GLU A 775 56.16 -27.11 -42.32
C GLU A 775 55.59 -25.89 -41.52
N ALA A 776 56.06 -25.70 -40.29
CA ALA A 776 55.76 -24.50 -39.47
C ALA A 776 56.36 -23.24 -40.16
N GLU A 777 57.57 -23.30 -40.67
CA GLU A 777 58.21 -22.18 -41.39
C GLU A 777 57.46 -21.82 -42.66
N LYS A 778 56.96 -22.80 -43.41
CA LYS A 778 56.13 -22.55 -44.57
C LYS A 778 54.82 -21.84 -44.20
N SER A 779 54.17 -22.24 -43.18
CA SER A 779 52.96 -21.59 -42.64
C SER A 779 53.24 -20.15 -42.19
N LEU A 780 54.32 -19.95 -41.49
CA LEU A 780 54.74 -18.63 -41.06
C LEU A 780 55.10 -17.71 -42.26
N LYS A 781 55.78 -18.20 -43.27
CA LYS A 781 56.10 -17.44 -44.48
C LYS A 781 54.85 -17.05 -45.23
N ALA A 782 53.83 -17.92 -45.31
CA ALA A 782 52.57 -17.60 -45.97
C ALA A 782 51.84 -16.50 -45.23
N ALA A 783 51.82 -16.57 -43.88
CA ALA A 783 51.21 -15.56 -43.03
C ALA A 783 51.92 -14.19 -43.15
N LEU A 784 53.25 -14.17 -43.13
CA LEU A 784 54.03 -12.96 -43.30
C LEU A 784 53.79 -12.29 -44.64
N ALA A 785 53.79 -13.08 -45.75
CA ALA A 785 53.49 -12.54 -47.07
C ALA A 785 52.09 -11.95 -47.21
N ALA A 786 51.10 -12.56 -46.51
CA ALA A 786 49.71 -12.05 -46.49
C ALA A 786 49.59 -10.72 -45.76
N VAL A 787 50.17 -10.61 -44.56
CA VAL A 787 50.09 -9.34 -43.78
C VAL A 787 50.87 -8.22 -44.44
N GLU A 788 51.98 -8.52 -45.15
CA GLU A 788 52.70 -7.54 -45.92
C GLU A 788 51.88 -7.05 -47.11
N ALA A 789 51.30 -7.98 -47.90
CA ALA A 789 50.49 -7.63 -49.05
C ALA A 789 49.18 -6.88 -48.71
N GLU A 790 48.48 -7.29 -47.63
CA GLU A 790 47.19 -6.73 -47.28
C GLU A 790 47.31 -5.43 -46.47
N LEU A 791 48.31 -5.32 -45.58
CA LEU A 791 48.41 -4.26 -44.57
C LEU A 791 49.70 -3.45 -44.63
N GLY A 792 50.63 -3.77 -45.56
CA GLY A 792 51.92 -3.09 -45.66
C GLY A 792 52.83 -3.32 -44.44
N VAL A 793 52.55 -4.35 -43.64
CA VAL A 793 53.33 -4.71 -42.46
C VAL A 793 54.62 -5.42 -42.86
N LYS A 794 55.74 -5.02 -42.31
CA LYS A 794 57.03 -5.63 -42.62
C LYS A 794 57.63 -6.38 -41.45
N ARG A 795 58.26 -7.49 -41.70
CA ARG A 795 59.05 -8.19 -40.67
C ARG A 795 60.22 -7.28 -40.20
N ARG A 796 60.38 -7.10 -38.89
CA ARG A 796 61.54 -6.44 -38.32
C ARG A 796 62.74 -7.38 -38.49
N THR A 797 63.70 -6.98 -39.27
CA THR A 797 65.03 -7.58 -39.30
C THR A 797 65.88 -6.70 -38.41
N THR A 798 66.61 -7.28 -37.46
CA THR A 798 67.49 -6.62 -36.47
C THR A 798 68.34 -5.58 -37.13
#